data_4caa5e867f1ba0386b7c794fb8d4fa8b
#
_entry.id   4caa5e867f1ba0386b7c794fb8d4fa8b
#
_cell.length_a   1.000
_cell.length_b   1.000
_cell.length_c   1.000
_cell.angle_alpha   90.00
_cell.angle_beta   90.00
_cell.angle_gamma   90.00
#
_symmetry.space_group_name_H-M   'P 1'
#
loop_
_entity.id
_entity.type
_entity.pdbx_description
1 polymer ?
#
loop_
_entity_poly.entity_id
_entity_poly.type
_entity_poly.pdbx_seq_one_letter_code
_entity_poly.pdbx_strand_id
1 'polypeptide(L)'
;RPDTLPVQYTEVIPLDEDYRSFRYEVRLDYPEYVRLTATEAERVAVWGKDLPENPDVYCQVAVSRKKGVLDVAFVPIVRRGGKYYKLASFKMNIVRSPKTLTRALSVAAGKTVAERYASNSVLSQGRWVKIGITEDGVYRLTAADLRRMGFNDPSRVKLYGYGGHVQDEVIDADTDFDDLEEVPLYRDERGLLFFGKGLISWSTTDRRGRATHRVNTFAKQACYFLTEGDSPRTIEKAAVSGSPQKNLDYTPANVLYKKEEYAWYQSGRNFYESANYASSNSRTYQLPVVDPVASAGGSLKVSFTAHTTNTSGAYVYPTVDGVELSAIKIGTSGEYDAAREGTQTYTLNALHEGTTGTQVTLVSTAGVDARLGYLELCYRRQLKMRDAFLYIRHTETAPSNFVIDANGRSGLKLWCLGRRGNPMTEYQGTWSGSTYTVPVSDPTLEYVAVDVNADFPSPSYIGEVANQNLHATPATDMVIIIPASGKLYAQAERLAEAHRSVDGLRVQIVRADQIYNEFSSGTPDATAYRRFMKMLYDRAATDADMPRYLLLFGDGMWDNRMITADTRGLNPDDYLLCYESENSLSHTSSFVMEDYFGLLDDGEGDNLMKNKIDLGIGRFPVTTEAEAKILVDKTVDYMENKYAGSWRNVICVMGDDGDNNDHIGKAELIAKQVEEEHASMQVNRIYWDAYKREAGASGYSYPAVTADIKQQMEEGCLVMNYSGHGNPRELSHELVLKMADFSSFSSPNLPLWITAACDVNPFDMMEDNIGERAVLNPKGAAVAFYGTTRTVYSSPNSWMNLYFMRHVLSKDDWGRRNTVGDAVRLAKADLIASSNENGYEVNKLHYVLLGDPALKLGVPEYKLVVDSINGTQIGDDLPFANFEAGSIARVSGHVTDASGTRLPDYSGVLSAMVYDSESVITCLNND
;
A
#
# COMPACT_ATOMS: atom_id res chain seq x y z
N ARG A 1 -29.19 -2.32 -7.51
CA ARG A 1 -28.78 -2.46 -8.92
C ARG A 1 -28.08 -3.80 -9.04
N PRO A 2 -28.32 -4.63 -10.03
CA PRO A 2 -27.54 -5.84 -10.21
C PRO A 2 -26.10 -5.44 -10.55
N ASP A 3 -25.14 -5.83 -9.69
CA ASP A 3 -23.70 -5.52 -9.81
C ASP A 3 -22.98 -6.42 -10.83
N THR A 4 -23.67 -6.85 -11.88
CA THR A 4 -23.06 -7.65 -12.93
C THR A 4 -22.45 -6.75 -13.99
N LEU A 5 -21.12 -6.72 -14.04
CA LEU A 5 -20.40 -6.08 -15.15
C LEU A 5 -20.46 -6.95 -16.41
N PRO A 6 -20.61 -6.35 -17.60
CA PRO A 6 -20.50 -7.10 -18.85
C PRO A 6 -19.10 -7.70 -19.01
N VAL A 7 -19.03 -8.86 -19.63
CA VAL A 7 -17.74 -9.48 -20.00
C VAL A 7 -16.94 -8.50 -20.86
N GLN A 8 -15.67 -8.27 -20.49
CA GLN A 8 -14.79 -7.39 -21.22
C GLN A 8 -13.69 -8.19 -21.96
N TYR A 9 -13.35 -7.73 -23.15
CA TYR A 9 -12.08 -8.07 -23.78
C TYR A 9 -11.01 -7.15 -23.19
N THR A 10 -9.89 -7.72 -22.77
CA THR A 10 -8.76 -6.96 -22.26
C THR A 10 -7.47 -7.47 -22.88
N GLU A 11 -6.56 -6.56 -23.21
CA GLU A 11 -5.24 -6.90 -23.71
C GLU A 11 -4.23 -5.85 -23.27
N VAL A 12 -3.05 -6.28 -22.84
CA VAL A 12 -1.91 -5.42 -22.48
C VAL A 12 -0.84 -5.58 -23.54
N ILE A 13 -0.62 -4.53 -24.33
CA ILE A 13 0.22 -4.56 -25.51
C ILE A 13 1.55 -3.84 -25.23
N PRO A 14 2.70 -4.49 -25.35
CA PRO A 14 4.00 -3.83 -25.22
C PRO A 14 4.17 -2.71 -26.25
N LEU A 15 4.76 -1.60 -25.83
CA LEU A 15 5.05 -0.44 -26.66
C LEU A 15 6.54 -0.29 -26.89
N ASP A 16 6.92 0.37 -27.99
CA ASP A 16 8.30 0.72 -28.30
C ASP A 16 8.89 1.69 -27.25
N GLU A 17 10.21 1.81 -27.18
CA GLU A 17 10.91 2.68 -26.21
C GLU A 17 10.52 4.16 -26.31
N ASP A 18 10.10 4.62 -27.48
CA ASP A 18 9.71 6.01 -27.75
C ASP A 18 8.23 6.33 -27.43
N TYR A 19 7.53 5.39 -26.76
CA TYR A 19 6.08 5.44 -26.47
C TYR A 19 5.62 6.77 -25.85
N ARG A 20 6.45 7.41 -25.03
CA ARG A 20 6.14 8.69 -24.38
C ARG A 20 5.92 9.84 -25.37
N SER A 21 6.48 9.74 -26.57
CA SER A 21 6.40 10.73 -27.65
C SER A 21 5.11 10.65 -28.46
N PHE A 22 4.30 9.61 -28.26
CA PHE A 22 3.10 9.34 -29.06
C PHE A 22 1.82 9.31 -28.20
N ARG A 23 0.71 9.63 -28.88
CA ARG A 23 -0.65 9.28 -28.47
C ARG A 23 -1.06 8.05 -29.21
N TYR A 24 -1.81 7.18 -28.56
CA TYR A 24 -2.29 5.92 -29.14
C TYR A 24 -3.80 5.94 -29.19
N GLU A 25 -4.34 5.38 -30.28
CA GLU A 25 -5.76 5.15 -30.52
C GLU A 25 -5.89 3.71 -31.03
N VAL A 26 -6.89 2.99 -30.52
CA VAL A 26 -7.16 1.60 -30.95
C VAL A 26 -8.45 1.57 -31.71
N ARG A 27 -8.44 0.94 -32.88
CA ARG A 27 -9.60 0.72 -33.73
C ARG A 27 -9.81 -0.75 -34.02
N LEU A 28 -11.07 -1.16 -34.06
CA LEU A 28 -11.44 -2.53 -34.42
C LEU A 28 -11.86 -2.52 -35.88
N ASP A 29 -11.01 -3.03 -36.75
CA ASP A 29 -11.27 -3.14 -38.19
C ASP A 29 -11.89 -4.49 -38.51
N TYR A 30 -12.76 -4.56 -39.51
CA TYR A 30 -13.43 -5.77 -40.00
C TYR A 30 -14.17 -6.57 -38.91
N PRO A 31 -14.99 -5.93 -38.05
CA PRO A 31 -15.66 -6.65 -36.96
C PRO A 31 -16.76 -7.57 -37.52
N GLU A 32 -16.71 -8.83 -37.14
CA GLU A 32 -17.75 -9.80 -37.43
C GLU A 32 -18.59 -10.05 -36.19
N TYR A 33 -19.91 -10.09 -36.36
CA TYR A 33 -20.85 -10.22 -35.25
C TYR A 33 -21.72 -11.43 -35.40
N VAL A 34 -21.89 -12.20 -34.32
CA VAL A 34 -22.82 -13.33 -34.24
C VAL A 34 -23.96 -12.94 -33.30
N ARG A 35 -25.19 -13.19 -33.73
CA ARG A 35 -26.40 -12.93 -32.94
C ARG A 35 -26.43 -13.85 -31.73
N LEU A 36 -26.71 -13.34 -30.54
CA LEU A 36 -26.90 -14.12 -29.35
C LEU A 36 -28.14 -15.01 -29.45
N THR A 37 -28.08 -16.19 -28.88
CA THR A 37 -29.23 -17.10 -28.67
C THR A 37 -30.24 -16.44 -27.73
N ALA A 38 -31.44 -16.99 -27.61
CA ALA A 38 -32.47 -16.48 -26.72
C ALA A 38 -32.00 -16.47 -25.26
N THR A 39 -31.36 -17.54 -24.82
CA THR A 39 -30.84 -17.71 -23.47
C THR A 39 -29.68 -16.76 -23.17
N GLU A 40 -28.74 -16.57 -24.11
CA GLU A 40 -27.66 -15.58 -23.96
C GLU A 40 -28.23 -14.16 -23.94
N ALA A 41 -29.22 -13.86 -24.75
CA ALA A 41 -29.85 -12.55 -24.82
C ALA A 41 -30.60 -12.20 -23.53
N GLU A 42 -31.26 -13.16 -22.87
CA GLU A 42 -31.87 -12.96 -21.55
C GLU A 42 -30.86 -12.59 -20.48
N ARG A 43 -29.72 -13.28 -20.46
CA ARG A 43 -28.62 -12.96 -19.53
C ARG A 43 -28.05 -11.56 -19.77
N VAL A 44 -27.92 -11.14 -21.01
CA VAL A 44 -27.39 -9.84 -21.40
C VAL A 44 -28.43 -8.70 -21.22
N ALA A 45 -29.72 -9.04 -21.21
CA ALA A 45 -30.79 -8.04 -21.07
C ALA A 45 -30.72 -7.24 -19.75
N VAL A 46 -30.08 -7.78 -18.73
CA VAL A 46 -29.82 -7.11 -17.45
C VAL A 46 -28.92 -5.87 -17.65
N TRP A 47 -27.97 -5.92 -18.60
CA TRP A 47 -27.07 -4.80 -18.95
C TRP A 47 -27.62 -3.93 -20.08
N GLY A 48 -28.62 -4.39 -20.74
CA GLY A 48 -28.89 -4.22 -22.15
C GLY A 48 -29.57 -2.94 -22.60
N LYS A 49 -29.88 -1.97 -21.73
CA LYS A 49 -30.42 -0.69 -22.25
C LYS A 49 -29.33 0.25 -22.73
N ASP A 50 -28.09 0.07 -22.22
CA ASP A 50 -26.98 1.00 -22.41
C ASP A 50 -25.85 0.43 -23.29
N LEU A 51 -26.01 -0.78 -23.87
CA LEU A 51 -25.00 -1.33 -24.77
C LEU A 51 -24.98 -0.57 -26.11
N PRO A 52 -23.79 -0.11 -26.56
CA PRO A 52 -23.61 0.65 -27.78
C PRO A 52 -23.84 -0.22 -29.03
N GLU A 53 -23.99 0.41 -30.20
CA GLU A 53 -24.08 -0.28 -31.49
C GLU A 53 -22.75 -0.85 -31.99
N ASN A 54 -21.63 -0.27 -31.54
CA ASN A 54 -20.27 -0.74 -31.77
C ASN A 54 -19.53 -0.76 -30.45
N PRO A 55 -18.53 -1.63 -30.27
CA PRO A 55 -17.70 -1.63 -29.06
C PRO A 55 -17.06 -0.26 -28.83
N ASP A 56 -17.18 0.27 -27.63
CA ASP A 56 -16.47 1.46 -27.20
C ASP A 56 -15.11 1.00 -26.67
N VAL A 57 -14.03 1.33 -27.39
CA VAL A 57 -12.70 0.85 -27.12
C VAL A 57 -11.98 1.85 -26.22
N TYR A 58 -11.74 1.45 -24.99
CA TYR A 58 -10.87 2.17 -24.07
C TYR A 58 -9.41 1.78 -24.32
N CYS A 59 -8.50 2.76 -24.36
CA CYS A 59 -7.07 2.48 -24.33
C CYS A 59 -6.31 3.52 -23.50
N GLN A 60 -5.33 3.05 -22.74
CA GLN A 60 -4.49 3.87 -21.88
C GLN A 60 -3.03 3.42 -21.96
N VAL A 61 -2.11 4.38 -22.03
CA VAL A 61 -0.67 4.09 -21.88
C VAL A 61 -0.35 4.01 -20.39
N ALA A 62 0.27 2.90 -19.99
CA ALA A 62 0.79 2.69 -18.65
C ALA A 62 2.27 2.33 -18.71
N VAL A 63 2.93 2.26 -17.57
CA VAL A 63 4.30 1.77 -17.43
C VAL A 63 4.27 0.56 -16.51
N SER A 64 5.06 -0.45 -16.81
CA SER A 64 5.29 -1.61 -15.95
C SER A 64 6.68 -2.15 -16.22
N ARG A 65 7.48 -2.31 -15.17
CA ARG A 65 8.86 -2.80 -15.25
C ARG A 65 9.70 -2.02 -16.28
N LYS A 66 9.67 -0.69 -16.18
CA LYS A 66 10.35 0.29 -17.07
C LYS A 66 9.86 0.29 -18.52
N LYS A 67 8.88 -0.55 -18.88
CA LYS A 67 8.39 -0.68 -20.25
C LYS A 67 7.04 -0.01 -20.41
N GLY A 68 6.85 0.73 -21.51
CA GLY A 68 5.56 1.24 -21.89
C GLY A 68 4.63 0.10 -22.32
N VAL A 69 3.39 0.14 -21.86
CA VAL A 69 2.34 -0.79 -22.30
C VAL A 69 1.09 0.01 -22.66
N LEU A 70 0.31 -0.53 -23.59
CA LEU A 70 -1.01 -0.03 -23.94
C LEU A 70 -2.05 -0.98 -23.40
N ASP A 71 -2.78 -0.54 -22.38
CA ASP A 71 -3.95 -1.25 -21.88
C ASP A 71 -5.11 -1.00 -22.83
N VAL A 72 -5.76 -2.07 -23.31
CA VAL A 72 -6.92 -2.01 -24.21
C VAL A 72 -8.06 -2.79 -23.58
N ALA A 73 -9.23 -2.17 -23.50
CA ALA A 73 -10.44 -2.84 -23.00
C ALA A 73 -11.69 -2.41 -23.77
N PHE A 74 -12.62 -3.34 -23.98
CA PHE A 74 -13.94 -3.06 -24.52
C PHE A 74 -14.93 -4.19 -24.21
N VAL A 75 -16.22 -3.87 -24.21
CA VAL A 75 -17.28 -4.87 -24.09
C VAL A 75 -17.55 -5.46 -25.49
N PRO A 76 -17.35 -6.79 -25.70
CA PRO A 76 -17.52 -7.41 -27.02
C PRO A 76 -18.98 -7.69 -27.38
N ILE A 77 -19.94 -7.23 -26.57
CA ILE A 77 -21.36 -7.37 -26.79
C ILE A 77 -21.95 -6.02 -27.16
N VAL A 78 -22.73 -6.00 -28.24
CA VAL A 78 -23.35 -4.78 -28.76
C VAL A 78 -24.84 -4.98 -28.98
N ARG A 79 -25.59 -3.85 -29.03
CA ARG A 79 -27.05 -3.88 -29.31
C ARG A 79 -27.33 -3.15 -30.61
N ARG A 80 -27.81 -3.90 -31.62
CA ARG A 80 -28.15 -3.40 -32.96
C ARG A 80 -29.59 -3.70 -33.31
N GLY A 81 -30.35 -2.69 -33.69
CA GLY A 81 -31.74 -2.86 -34.05
C GLY A 81 -32.59 -3.57 -32.98
N GLY A 82 -32.27 -3.31 -31.70
CA GLY A 82 -32.96 -3.92 -30.56
C GLY A 82 -32.59 -5.40 -30.27
N LYS A 83 -31.60 -5.97 -30.97
CA LYS A 83 -31.06 -7.31 -30.75
C LYS A 83 -29.63 -7.30 -30.28
N TYR A 84 -29.23 -8.34 -29.53
CA TYR A 84 -27.86 -8.45 -29.00
C TYR A 84 -26.99 -9.32 -29.91
N TYR A 85 -25.74 -8.89 -30.07
CA TYR A 85 -24.71 -9.56 -30.86
C TYR A 85 -23.42 -9.62 -30.06
N LYS A 86 -22.66 -10.70 -30.21
CA LYS A 86 -21.29 -10.80 -29.77
C LYS A 86 -20.33 -10.57 -30.93
N LEU A 87 -19.27 -9.84 -30.68
CA LEU A 87 -18.14 -9.68 -31.59
C LEU A 87 -17.37 -10.99 -31.63
N ALA A 88 -17.37 -11.65 -32.76
CA ALA A 88 -16.78 -12.98 -32.97
C ALA A 88 -15.33 -12.89 -33.48
N SER A 89 -15.08 -11.94 -34.39
CA SER A 89 -13.73 -11.68 -34.90
C SER A 89 -13.55 -10.20 -35.24
N PHE A 90 -12.32 -9.74 -35.14
CA PHE A 90 -11.91 -8.39 -35.50
C PHE A 90 -10.41 -8.32 -35.76
N LYS A 91 -9.98 -7.25 -36.43
CA LYS A 91 -8.56 -6.90 -36.51
C LYS A 91 -8.32 -5.66 -35.64
N MET A 92 -7.49 -5.78 -34.62
CA MET A 92 -7.07 -4.63 -33.84
C MET A 92 -6.03 -3.84 -34.61
N ASN A 93 -6.28 -2.54 -34.76
CA ASN A 93 -5.37 -1.60 -35.42
C ASN A 93 -4.97 -0.49 -34.45
N ILE A 94 -3.69 -0.44 -34.09
CA ILE A 94 -3.14 0.55 -33.17
C ILE A 94 -2.56 1.70 -34.00
N VAL A 95 -3.14 2.85 -33.86
CA VAL A 95 -2.73 4.09 -34.54
C VAL A 95 -1.94 4.94 -33.56
N ARG A 96 -0.68 5.24 -33.88
CA ARG A 96 0.13 6.20 -33.11
C ARG A 96 0.25 7.54 -33.80
N SER A 97 0.11 8.63 -33.06
CA SER A 97 0.28 10.00 -33.55
C SER A 97 1.24 10.78 -32.64
N PRO A 98 2.19 11.57 -33.18
CA PRO A 98 3.09 12.37 -32.36
C PRO A 98 2.34 13.28 -31.40
N LYS A 99 2.76 13.38 -30.16
CA LYS A 99 2.27 14.41 -29.24
C LYS A 99 2.78 15.76 -29.72
N THR A 100 1.88 16.71 -29.99
CA THR A 100 2.27 18.09 -30.24
C THR A 100 2.87 18.65 -28.96
N LEU A 101 4.18 18.87 -28.92
CA LEU A 101 4.86 19.52 -27.81
C LEU A 101 4.35 20.97 -27.72
N THR A 102 3.33 21.23 -26.97
CA THR A 102 3.11 22.58 -26.45
C THR A 102 4.33 22.87 -25.56
N ARG A 103 4.99 23.99 -25.90
CA ARG A 103 6.20 24.52 -25.27
C ARG A 103 6.03 24.68 -23.75
N ALA A 104 6.24 23.62 -22.99
CA ALA A 104 6.37 23.64 -21.55
C ALA A 104 7.13 22.40 -21.13
N LEU A 105 8.26 22.66 -20.49
CA LEU A 105 9.18 21.71 -19.90
C LEU A 105 10.07 21.02 -20.95
N SER A 106 11.22 21.64 -21.24
CA SER A 106 12.44 20.87 -21.35
C SER A 106 12.52 20.09 -20.02
N VAL A 107 12.14 18.82 -20.03
CA VAL A 107 12.55 17.88 -18.99
C VAL A 107 14.06 17.99 -19.03
N ALA A 108 14.65 18.61 -18.01
CA ALA A 108 16.08 18.52 -17.78
C ALA A 108 16.39 17.04 -17.88
N ALA A 109 17.41 16.66 -18.64
CA ALA A 109 17.81 15.26 -18.74
C ALA A 109 17.92 14.74 -17.32
N GLY A 110 17.04 13.77 -16.95
CA GLY A 110 16.95 13.26 -15.59
C GLY A 110 18.33 12.77 -15.15
N LYS A 111 18.66 12.87 -13.88
CA LYS A 111 19.89 12.35 -13.33
C LYS A 111 20.08 10.90 -13.79
N THR A 112 21.29 10.56 -14.20
CA THR A 112 21.64 9.14 -14.42
C THR A 112 21.53 8.36 -13.11
N VAL A 113 21.33 7.05 -13.17
CA VAL A 113 21.27 6.18 -11.98
C VAL A 113 22.47 6.39 -11.06
N ALA A 114 23.69 6.58 -11.63
CA ALA A 114 24.91 6.86 -10.89
C ALA A 114 24.90 8.25 -10.21
N GLU A 115 24.18 9.20 -10.73
CA GLU A 115 24.00 10.53 -10.11
C GLU A 115 22.86 10.54 -9.10
N ARG A 116 21.94 9.55 -9.17
CA ARG A 116 20.77 9.42 -8.29
C ARG A 116 21.13 8.72 -6.98
N TYR A 117 21.97 7.67 -7.05
CA TYR A 117 22.26 6.79 -5.91
C TYR A 117 23.75 6.73 -5.59
N ALA A 118 24.08 6.89 -4.31
CA ALA A 118 25.44 6.65 -3.80
C ALA A 118 25.81 5.16 -3.91
N SER A 119 27.06 4.84 -4.21
CA SER A 119 27.52 3.45 -4.28
C SER A 119 27.71 2.80 -2.91
N ASN A 120 27.86 3.59 -1.86
CA ASN A 120 28.00 3.15 -0.46
C ASN A 120 27.32 4.15 0.43
N SER A 121 26.67 3.67 1.49
CA SER A 121 26.14 4.53 2.54
C SER A 121 27.27 5.17 3.38
N VAL A 122 27.04 6.39 3.86
CA VAL A 122 27.92 7.02 4.84
C VAL A 122 28.02 6.22 6.14
N LEU A 123 27.00 5.41 6.45
CA LEU A 123 26.96 4.53 7.63
C LEU A 123 27.85 3.28 7.50
N SER A 124 28.48 3.07 6.34
CA SER A 124 29.27 1.86 6.08
C SER A 124 30.51 1.72 6.98
N GLN A 125 30.99 2.78 7.55
CA GLN A 125 32.17 2.78 8.42
C GLN A 125 32.12 3.93 9.44
N GLY A 126 32.94 3.83 10.46
CA GLY A 126 33.00 4.83 11.52
C GLY A 126 32.11 4.47 12.72
N ARG A 127 32.10 5.36 13.70
CA ARG A 127 31.21 5.24 14.87
C ARG A 127 30.04 6.19 14.71
N TRP A 128 28.84 5.65 14.88
CA TRP A 128 27.59 6.38 14.67
C TRP A 128 26.70 6.34 15.91
N VAL A 129 26.12 7.50 16.26
CA VAL A 129 25.16 7.64 17.37
C VAL A 129 23.88 8.26 16.81
N LYS A 130 22.76 7.61 17.07
CA LYS A 130 21.41 8.07 16.70
C LYS A 130 20.85 8.94 17.80
N ILE A 131 20.32 10.10 17.43
CA ILE A 131 19.64 11.07 18.30
C ILE A 131 18.23 11.34 17.79
N GLY A 132 17.33 11.74 18.69
CA GLY A 132 15.91 11.98 18.38
C GLY A 132 15.43 13.36 18.76
N ILE A 133 14.48 13.88 17.98
CA ILE A 133 13.75 15.13 18.25
C ILE A 133 12.26 14.91 17.96
N THR A 134 11.39 15.76 18.52
CA THR A 134 9.92 15.62 18.34
C THR A 134 9.32 16.72 17.49
N GLU A 135 9.88 17.91 17.49
CA GLU A 135 9.32 19.11 16.86
C GLU A 135 10.33 19.81 15.97
N ASP A 136 9.84 20.61 15.03
CA ASP A 136 10.68 21.53 14.27
C ASP A 136 11.26 22.60 15.21
N GLY A 137 12.58 22.82 15.17
CA GLY A 137 13.18 23.82 16.01
C GLY A 137 14.71 23.81 16.03
N VAL A 138 15.26 24.75 16.79
CA VAL A 138 16.69 24.83 17.02
C VAL A 138 17.06 23.99 18.24
N TYR A 139 18.07 23.15 18.09
CA TYR A 139 18.59 22.27 19.14
C TYR A 139 20.05 22.53 19.43
N ARG A 140 20.45 22.30 20.69
CA ARG A 140 21.84 22.45 21.12
C ARG A 140 22.39 21.12 21.64
N LEU A 141 23.53 20.71 21.09
CA LEU A 141 24.35 19.64 21.62
C LEU A 141 25.49 20.29 22.45
N THR A 142 25.37 20.22 23.76
CA THR A 142 26.41 20.73 24.64
C THR A 142 27.65 19.84 24.66
N ALA A 143 28.80 20.37 25.09
CA ALA A 143 30.01 19.56 25.29
C ALA A 143 29.79 18.42 26.31
N ALA A 144 28.87 18.58 27.26
CA ALA A 144 28.49 17.54 28.22
C ALA A 144 27.65 16.43 27.54
N ASP A 145 26.70 16.79 26.66
CA ASP A 145 25.91 15.86 25.88
C ASP A 145 26.80 15.02 24.97
N LEU A 146 27.69 15.67 24.22
CA LEU A 146 28.63 15.01 23.32
C LEU A 146 29.54 14.01 24.06
N ARG A 147 30.07 14.40 25.22
CA ARG A 147 30.89 13.48 26.04
C ARG A 147 30.10 12.26 26.55
N ARG A 148 28.83 12.46 26.95
CA ARG A 148 27.97 11.35 27.35
C ARG A 148 27.72 10.37 26.19
N MET A 149 27.68 10.89 24.98
CA MET A 149 27.53 10.11 23.74
C MET A 149 28.88 9.55 23.25
N GLY A 150 29.99 9.78 23.97
CA GLY A 150 31.35 9.28 23.68
C GLY A 150 32.15 10.12 22.69
N PHE A 151 31.73 11.36 22.39
CA PHE A 151 32.45 12.32 21.57
C PHE A 151 33.29 13.24 22.45
N ASN A 152 34.59 13.11 22.39
CA ASN A 152 35.50 13.87 23.26
C ASN A 152 35.94 15.21 22.67
N ASP A 153 35.94 15.32 21.35
CA ASP A 153 36.29 16.53 20.61
C ASP A 153 35.10 17.10 19.85
N PRO A 154 34.37 18.09 20.40
CA PRO A 154 33.25 18.73 19.72
C PRO A 154 33.60 19.35 18.36
N SER A 155 34.88 19.70 18.13
CA SER A 155 35.33 20.33 16.88
C SER A 155 35.28 19.39 15.70
N ARG A 156 35.32 18.06 15.94
CA ARG A 156 35.28 16.99 14.92
C ARG A 156 33.90 16.39 14.72
N VAL A 157 32.90 16.72 15.53
CA VAL A 157 31.57 16.16 15.45
C VAL A 157 30.85 16.60 14.18
N LYS A 158 30.25 15.68 13.47
CA LYS A 158 29.43 15.86 12.29
C LYS A 158 28.00 15.38 12.58
N LEU A 159 27.01 16.06 12.00
CA LEU A 159 25.59 15.67 12.05
C LEU A 159 25.13 15.28 10.64
N TYR A 160 24.40 14.18 10.54
CA TYR A 160 23.83 13.68 9.29
C TYR A 160 22.34 13.46 9.42
N GLY A 161 21.60 13.63 8.32
CA GLY A 161 20.19 13.37 8.23
C GLY A 161 19.37 14.56 7.74
N TYR A 162 18.09 14.34 7.56
CA TYR A 162 17.14 15.35 7.08
C TYR A 162 15.84 15.42 7.91
N GLY A 163 15.80 14.69 9.05
CA GLY A 163 14.70 14.73 10.03
C GLY A 163 13.59 13.77 9.75
N GLY A 164 12.40 14.08 10.26
CA GLY A 164 11.26 13.17 10.30
C GLY A 164 10.01 13.61 9.57
N HIS A 165 10.06 14.67 8.75
CA HIS A 165 8.94 14.98 7.88
C HIS A 165 8.62 13.77 7.00
N VAL A 166 7.31 13.41 6.87
CA VAL A 166 6.89 12.29 6.05
C VAL A 166 7.38 12.47 4.61
N GLN A 167 7.90 11.40 4.04
CA GLN A 167 8.44 11.42 2.68
C GLN A 167 7.34 11.56 1.63
N ASP A 168 7.72 12.05 0.45
CA ASP A 168 6.80 12.15 -0.67
C ASP A 168 6.45 10.76 -1.21
N GLU A 169 5.18 10.53 -1.44
CA GLU A 169 4.63 9.27 -1.96
C GLU A 169 4.85 9.11 -3.46
N VAL A 170 4.94 10.23 -4.19
CA VAL A 170 5.38 10.24 -5.58
C VAL A 170 6.90 10.33 -5.62
N ILE A 171 7.54 9.29 -6.13
CA ILE A 171 9.00 9.22 -6.22
C ILE A 171 9.44 9.41 -7.67
N ASP A 172 10.24 10.44 -7.89
CA ASP A 172 10.88 10.70 -9.18
C ASP A 172 12.35 11.15 -8.96
N ALA A 173 13.06 11.38 -10.06
CA ALA A 173 14.47 11.77 -10.03
C ALA A 173 14.74 13.09 -9.30
N ASP A 174 13.76 13.97 -9.19
CA ASP A 174 13.89 15.30 -8.60
C ASP A 174 13.50 15.31 -7.11
N THR A 175 12.55 14.44 -6.70
CA THR A 175 12.04 14.34 -5.32
C THR A 175 12.72 13.23 -4.50
N ASP A 176 13.57 12.42 -5.13
CA ASP A 176 14.18 11.27 -4.49
C ASP A 176 15.26 11.67 -3.50
N PHE A 177 15.14 11.19 -2.23
CA PHE A 177 16.20 11.24 -1.23
C PHE A 177 17.04 9.98 -1.35
N ASP A 178 18.35 10.17 -1.41
CA ASP A 178 19.29 9.06 -1.36
C ASP A 178 19.80 8.85 0.07
N ASP A 179 21.09 8.66 0.26
CA ASP A 179 21.72 8.49 1.57
C ASP A 179 21.67 9.78 2.41
N LEU A 180 22.16 9.70 3.64
CA LEU A 180 22.19 10.79 4.61
C LEU A 180 23.12 11.93 4.18
N GLU A 181 22.63 13.16 4.24
CA GLU A 181 23.44 14.35 3.97
C GLU A 181 24.03 14.93 5.27
N GLU A 182 25.27 15.46 5.22
CA GLU A 182 25.86 16.18 6.34
C GLU A 182 25.20 17.54 6.54
N VAL A 183 24.63 17.75 7.74
CA VAL A 183 23.96 18.99 8.16
C VAL A 183 25.02 20.00 8.62
N PRO A 184 25.07 21.21 8.05
CA PRO A 184 25.97 22.27 8.56
C PRO A 184 25.60 22.70 9.98
N LEU A 185 26.62 22.86 10.84
CA LEU A 185 26.45 23.21 12.24
C LEU A 185 26.95 24.61 12.52
N TYR A 186 26.21 25.38 13.34
CA TYR A 186 26.76 26.53 14.01
C TYR A 186 27.52 26.09 15.28
N ARG A 187 28.72 26.65 15.50
CA ARG A 187 29.61 26.25 16.60
C ARG A 187 29.94 27.45 17.45
N ASP A 188 29.81 27.34 18.77
CA ASP A 188 30.22 28.30 19.75
C ASP A 188 30.82 27.61 20.99
N GLU A 189 31.24 28.41 22.01
CA GLU A 189 31.82 27.88 23.25
C GLU A 189 30.81 26.97 24.04
N ARG A 190 29.53 27.08 23.81
CA ARG A 190 28.47 26.29 24.48
C ARG A 190 28.13 24.99 23.75
N GLY A 191 28.67 24.78 22.55
CA GLY A 191 28.46 23.55 21.80
C GLY A 191 28.06 23.76 20.34
N LEU A 192 27.18 22.90 19.85
CA LEU A 192 26.76 22.85 18.46
C LEU A 192 25.27 23.17 18.35
N LEU A 193 24.88 24.03 17.42
CA LEU A 193 23.48 24.32 17.10
C LEU A 193 23.15 23.83 15.70
N PHE A 194 21.94 23.29 15.55
CA PHE A 194 21.34 22.95 14.25
C PHE A 194 19.82 23.20 14.30
N PHE A 195 19.21 23.33 13.12
CA PHE A 195 17.77 23.29 12.99
C PHE A 195 17.34 21.85 12.69
N GLY A 196 16.50 21.28 13.54
CA GLY A 196 15.94 19.95 13.37
C GLY A 196 14.51 19.99 12.83
N LYS A 197 14.17 19.07 11.92
CA LYS A 197 12.83 18.87 11.38
C LYS A 197 12.18 17.71 12.10
N GLY A 198 11.06 17.96 12.78
CA GLY A 198 10.29 16.97 13.55
C GLY A 198 9.39 16.11 12.68
N LEU A 199 8.17 15.84 13.16
CA LEU A 199 7.23 14.93 12.48
C LEU A 199 6.10 15.65 11.73
N ILE A 200 5.94 16.97 11.91
CA ILE A 200 4.88 17.75 11.29
C ILE A 200 5.49 18.71 10.28
N SER A 201 5.09 18.58 9.05
CA SER A 201 5.44 19.50 7.99
C SER A 201 4.21 20.31 7.52
N TRP A 202 4.49 21.43 6.84
CA TRP A 202 3.45 22.29 6.31
C TRP A 202 3.62 22.45 4.81
N SER A 203 2.52 22.41 4.06
CA SER A 203 2.52 22.72 2.63
C SER A 203 3.01 24.14 2.37
N THR A 204 3.37 24.44 1.13
CA THR A 204 3.61 25.84 0.71
C THR A 204 2.38 26.68 0.98
N THR A 205 2.61 27.87 1.54
CA THR A 205 1.55 28.82 1.86
C THR A 205 0.90 29.36 0.57
N ASP A 206 -0.42 29.31 0.48
CA ASP A 206 -1.14 29.93 -0.62
C ASP A 206 -1.11 31.47 -0.55
N ARG A 207 -1.58 32.17 -1.61
CA ARG A 207 -1.63 33.63 -1.66
C ARG A 207 -2.47 34.27 -0.54
N ARG A 208 -3.33 33.49 0.15
CA ARG A 208 -4.15 33.91 1.28
C ARG A 208 -3.48 33.63 2.64
N GLY A 209 -2.26 33.09 2.63
CA GLY A 209 -1.53 32.76 3.85
C GLY A 209 -1.92 31.44 4.49
N ARG A 210 -2.63 30.56 3.77
CA ARG A 210 -3.06 29.25 4.28
C ARG A 210 -2.04 28.18 3.89
N ALA A 211 -1.71 27.33 4.84
CA ALA A 211 -0.93 26.12 4.66
C ALA A 211 -1.70 24.93 5.26
N THR A 212 -1.40 23.72 4.82
CA THR A 212 -1.99 22.49 5.36
C THR A 212 -0.89 21.66 5.99
N HIS A 213 -1.15 21.13 7.17
CA HIS A 213 -0.22 20.25 7.86
C HIS A 213 -0.21 18.84 7.24
N ARG A 214 0.97 18.18 7.33
CA ARG A 214 1.16 16.74 7.11
C ARG A 214 1.88 16.17 8.31
N VAL A 215 1.42 15.04 8.82
CA VAL A 215 2.01 14.35 9.97
C VAL A 215 2.67 13.08 9.50
N ASN A 216 3.87 12.80 9.99
CA ASN A 216 4.47 11.48 9.84
C ASN A 216 3.72 10.51 10.78
N THR A 217 2.89 9.64 10.18
CA THR A 217 2.04 8.69 10.90
C THR A 217 2.74 7.36 11.21
N PHE A 218 4.03 7.24 10.89
CA PHE A 218 4.82 6.03 11.10
C PHE A 218 5.75 6.12 12.31
N ALA A 219 6.11 7.33 12.76
CA ALA A 219 7.12 7.56 13.77
C ALA A 219 6.62 8.34 14.99
N LYS A 220 7.27 8.14 16.15
CA LYS A 220 7.05 8.92 17.38
C LYS A 220 8.07 10.04 17.55
N GLN A 221 9.21 9.97 16.88
CA GLN A 221 10.27 10.97 16.88
C GLN A 221 11.05 10.95 15.57
N ALA A 222 11.56 12.10 15.19
CA ALA A 222 12.45 12.28 14.05
C ALA A 222 13.91 11.99 14.48
N CYS A 223 14.71 11.47 13.56
CA CYS A 223 16.06 11.03 13.87
C CYS A 223 17.15 11.77 13.07
N TYR A 224 18.34 11.85 13.69
CA TYR A 224 19.60 12.31 13.12
C TYR A 224 20.74 11.43 13.63
N PHE A 225 21.91 11.54 12.97
CA PHE A 225 23.10 10.74 13.29
C PHE A 225 24.31 11.62 13.55
N LEU A 226 25.05 11.30 14.60
CA LEU A 226 26.30 11.92 14.94
C LEU A 226 27.46 10.97 14.65
N THR A 227 28.54 11.53 14.12
CA THR A 227 29.84 10.86 13.98
C THR A 227 30.98 11.86 14.17
N GLU A 228 32.23 11.39 14.13
CA GLU A 228 33.45 12.23 14.12
C GLU A 228 34.14 12.12 12.75
N GLY A 229 34.72 13.25 12.34
CA GLY A 229 35.49 13.26 11.11
C GLY A 229 36.21 14.59 10.90
N ASP A 230 37.08 14.62 9.89
CA ASP A 230 37.80 15.84 9.54
C ASP A 230 36.89 16.78 8.76
N SER A 231 37.17 18.10 8.91
CA SER A 231 36.49 19.17 8.18
C SER A 231 34.94 19.11 8.28
N PRO A 232 34.34 19.14 9.49
CA PRO A 232 32.88 19.16 9.63
C PRO A 232 32.30 20.39 8.95
N ARG A 233 31.14 20.23 8.28
CA ARG A 233 30.44 21.35 7.64
C ARG A 233 30.02 22.40 8.66
N THR A 234 30.23 23.66 8.29
CA THR A 234 29.75 24.85 9.02
C THR A 234 28.75 25.60 8.15
N ILE A 235 27.89 26.42 8.77
CA ILE A 235 26.95 27.26 8.04
C ILE A 235 27.71 28.32 7.28
N GLU A 236 27.72 28.23 5.96
CA GLU A 236 28.41 29.20 5.10
C GLU A 236 27.56 30.47 4.91
N LYS A 237 28.24 31.60 4.61
CA LYS A 237 27.56 32.83 4.28
C LYS A 237 26.97 32.79 2.90
N ALA A 238 25.67 33.11 2.79
CA ALA A 238 24.99 33.23 1.53
C ALA A 238 25.37 34.49 0.76
N ALA A 239 25.54 34.37 -0.55
CA ALA A 239 25.64 35.50 -1.43
C ALA A 239 24.21 35.96 -1.81
N VAL A 240 23.91 37.25 -1.63
CA VAL A 240 22.64 37.83 -2.03
C VAL A 240 22.68 38.21 -3.50
N SER A 241 21.75 37.67 -4.29
CA SER A 241 21.57 38.01 -5.69
C SER A 241 20.33 38.92 -5.87
N GLY A 242 20.47 39.95 -6.68
CA GLY A 242 19.40 40.93 -6.93
C GLY A 242 19.29 42.01 -5.86
N SER A 243 18.70 43.13 -6.21
CA SER A 243 18.42 44.20 -5.25
C SER A 243 17.07 43.98 -4.58
N PRO A 244 16.97 44.15 -3.25
CA PRO A 244 15.68 44.04 -2.57
C PRO A 244 14.63 44.99 -3.09
N GLN A 245 13.44 44.48 -3.41
CA GLN A 245 12.31 45.20 -3.98
C GLN A 245 11.31 45.64 -2.89
N LYS A 246 11.26 44.90 -1.79
CA LYS A 246 10.30 45.10 -0.69
C LYS A 246 10.95 44.92 0.67
N ASN A 247 10.31 45.54 1.66
CA ASN A 247 10.60 45.28 3.08
C ASN A 247 9.44 44.41 3.62
N LEU A 248 9.77 43.24 4.13
CA LEU A 248 8.83 42.29 4.69
C LEU A 248 9.01 42.27 6.21
N ASP A 249 7.96 42.61 6.94
CA ASP A 249 7.92 42.73 8.41
C ASP A 249 7.01 41.69 9.05
N TYR A 250 6.47 40.73 8.29
CA TYR A 250 5.64 39.63 8.77
C TYR A 250 6.01 38.33 8.10
N THR A 251 5.54 37.20 8.68
CA THR A 251 5.57 35.85 8.12
C THR A 251 4.23 35.17 8.30
N PRO A 252 3.76 34.29 7.39
CA PRO A 252 2.71 33.33 7.72
C PRO A 252 3.13 32.46 8.89
N ALA A 253 2.24 32.29 9.86
CA ALA A 253 2.39 31.42 11.01
C ALA A 253 1.23 30.44 11.09
N ASN A 254 1.52 29.25 11.59
CA ASN A 254 0.55 28.16 11.69
C ASN A 254 0.52 27.62 13.12
N VAL A 255 -0.67 27.35 13.62
CA VAL A 255 -0.92 26.67 14.89
C VAL A 255 -1.79 25.47 14.64
N LEU A 256 -1.36 24.31 15.07
CA LEU A 256 -2.09 23.05 14.98
C LEU A 256 -2.48 22.57 16.37
N TYR A 257 -3.75 22.30 16.58
CA TYR A 257 -4.23 21.45 17.67
C TYR A 257 -4.75 20.15 17.07
N LYS A 258 -4.04 19.07 17.31
CA LYS A 258 -4.39 17.71 16.87
C LYS A 258 -3.95 16.71 17.92
N LYS A 259 -4.85 15.85 18.33
CA LYS A 259 -4.55 14.71 19.19
C LYS A 259 -4.92 13.42 18.46
N GLU A 260 -4.01 12.49 18.46
CA GLU A 260 -4.13 11.22 17.74
C GLU A 260 -4.19 10.07 18.75
N GLU A 261 -5.37 9.87 19.36
CA GLU A 261 -5.58 8.97 20.50
C GLU A 261 -6.63 7.89 20.21
N TYR A 262 -7.47 8.08 19.17
CA TYR A 262 -8.64 7.26 18.87
C TYR A 262 -8.81 7.02 17.38
N ALA A 263 -9.15 5.80 17.01
CA ALA A 263 -9.57 5.42 15.66
C ALA A 263 -11.06 5.03 15.67
N TRP A 264 -11.80 5.48 14.65
CA TRP A 264 -13.19 5.05 14.46
C TRP A 264 -13.29 3.62 13.94
N TYR A 265 -12.31 3.22 13.16
CA TYR A 265 -12.18 1.89 12.60
C TYR A 265 -10.71 1.46 12.72
N GLN A 266 -10.45 0.18 12.99
CA GLN A 266 -9.07 -0.34 13.10
C GLN A 266 -8.43 -0.46 11.72
N SER A 267 -8.23 0.68 11.07
CA SER A 267 -7.59 0.83 9.78
C SER A 267 -7.40 2.30 9.44
N GLY A 268 -6.55 2.57 8.45
CA GLY A 268 -6.25 3.93 8.01
C GLY A 268 -5.29 4.65 8.95
N ARG A 269 -4.78 5.79 8.49
CA ARG A 269 -3.69 6.51 9.19
C ARG A 269 -4.10 7.80 9.89
N ASN A 270 -5.37 8.22 9.78
CA ASN A 270 -5.88 9.41 10.46
C ASN A 270 -6.55 9.04 11.79
N PHE A 271 -6.04 9.62 12.89
CA PHE A 271 -6.58 9.42 14.23
C PHE A 271 -7.17 10.71 14.80
N TYR A 272 -8.01 10.56 15.83
CA TYR A 272 -8.85 11.60 16.37
C TYR A 272 -8.64 11.76 17.87
N GLU A 273 -9.12 12.87 18.44
CA GLU A 273 -9.10 13.06 19.88
C GLU A 273 -9.99 12.00 20.57
N SER A 274 -9.53 11.42 21.68
CA SER A 274 -10.30 10.41 22.44
C SER A 274 -11.55 10.98 23.10
N ALA A 275 -11.59 12.29 23.34
CA ALA A 275 -12.68 12.98 24.00
C ALA A 275 -13.95 12.95 23.16
N ASN A 276 -14.97 12.22 23.66
CA ASN A 276 -16.25 12.04 22.99
C ASN A 276 -17.26 13.15 23.37
N TYR A 277 -17.88 13.77 22.39
CA TYR A 277 -18.89 14.82 22.56
C TYR A 277 -20.28 14.29 22.96
N ALA A 278 -20.54 12.98 22.87
CA ALA A 278 -21.79 12.39 23.39
C ALA A 278 -21.94 12.58 24.90
N SER A 279 -20.84 12.52 25.65
CA SER A 279 -20.81 12.68 27.11
C SER A 279 -20.83 14.14 27.56
N SER A 280 -20.28 15.06 26.78
CA SER A 280 -20.25 16.50 27.00
C SER A 280 -20.18 17.19 25.65
N ASN A 281 -21.32 17.73 25.21
CA ASN A 281 -21.47 18.27 23.86
C ASN A 281 -20.78 19.61 23.60
N SER A 282 -20.08 20.17 24.58
CA SER A 282 -19.37 21.46 24.46
C SER A 282 -17.94 21.35 25.00
N ARG A 283 -16.96 21.81 24.21
CA ARG A 283 -15.55 21.89 24.62
C ARG A 283 -14.92 23.15 24.08
N THR A 284 -13.94 23.67 24.84
CA THR A 284 -13.22 24.89 24.52
C THR A 284 -11.71 24.58 24.37
N TYR A 285 -11.13 25.05 23.28
CA TYR A 285 -9.74 24.89 22.92
C TYR A 285 -9.06 26.26 22.88
N GLN A 286 -7.78 26.30 23.21
CA GLN A 286 -6.97 27.50 23.16
C GLN A 286 -5.87 27.36 22.11
N LEU A 287 -5.84 28.26 21.15
CA LEU A 287 -4.83 28.29 20.09
C LEU A 287 -3.88 29.47 20.38
N PRO A 288 -2.62 29.21 20.79
CA PRO A 288 -1.67 30.27 21.10
C PRO A 288 -1.40 31.13 19.86
N VAL A 289 -1.46 32.44 20.02
CA VAL A 289 -1.21 33.42 18.96
C VAL A 289 -0.14 34.38 19.43
N VAL A 290 0.92 34.55 18.65
CA VAL A 290 2.07 35.38 18.98
C VAL A 290 2.25 36.49 17.94
N ASP A 291 2.34 37.73 18.42
CA ASP A 291 2.57 38.92 17.60
C ASP A 291 1.74 38.96 16.30
N PRO A 292 0.38 38.82 16.34
CA PRO A 292 -0.43 38.89 15.15
C PRO A 292 -0.34 40.28 14.49
N VAL A 293 -0.39 40.31 13.16
CA VAL A 293 -0.61 41.56 12.42
C VAL A 293 -2.08 41.96 12.61
N ALA A 294 -2.34 42.97 13.41
CA ALA A 294 -3.68 43.32 13.91
C ALA A 294 -4.76 43.51 12.83
N SER A 295 -4.38 44.02 11.65
CA SER A 295 -5.28 44.26 10.51
C SER A 295 -5.50 43.05 9.60
N ALA A 296 -4.80 41.93 9.84
CA ALA A 296 -4.74 40.82 8.89
C ALA A 296 -5.72 39.68 9.21
N GLY A 297 -6.17 39.56 10.49
CA GLY A 297 -6.99 38.44 10.92
C GLY A 297 -6.32 37.08 10.74
N GLY A 298 -7.11 36.02 10.52
CA GLY A 298 -6.62 34.65 10.31
C GLY A 298 -7.59 33.75 9.56
N SER A 299 -7.19 32.51 9.35
CA SER A 299 -8.00 31.45 8.77
C SER A 299 -7.99 30.25 9.71
N LEU A 300 -9.14 29.85 10.22
CA LEU A 300 -9.32 28.68 11.06
C LEU A 300 -9.98 27.54 10.27
N LYS A 301 -9.29 26.41 10.15
CA LYS A 301 -9.87 25.17 9.62
C LYS A 301 -10.21 24.24 10.77
N VAL A 302 -11.43 23.70 10.76
CA VAL A 302 -11.96 22.76 11.75
C VAL A 302 -12.29 21.47 11.03
N SER A 303 -11.71 20.35 11.46
CA SER A 303 -12.10 19.00 11.08
C SER A 303 -12.77 18.32 12.26
N PHE A 304 -13.94 17.73 12.03
CA PHE A 304 -14.75 17.10 13.06
C PHE A 304 -15.44 15.87 12.51
N THR A 305 -15.52 14.80 13.30
CA THR A 305 -16.10 13.52 12.88
C THR A 305 -17.26 13.14 13.78
N ALA A 306 -18.25 12.45 13.22
CA ALA A 306 -19.38 11.93 13.99
C ALA A 306 -19.95 10.66 13.36
N HIS A 307 -20.47 9.78 14.22
CA HIS A 307 -21.34 8.68 13.83
C HIS A 307 -22.80 9.06 14.13
N THR A 308 -23.65 9.06 13.12
CA THR A 308 -25.09 9.32 13.31
C THR A 308 -25.93 8.64 12.24
N THR A 309 -27.01 8.00 12.65
CA THR A 309 -28.04 7.42 11.76
C THR A 309 -29.19 8.39 11.49
N ASN A 310 -29.15 9.58 12.08
CA ASN A 310 -30.17 10.61 11.86
C ASN A 310 -30.11 11.12 10.42
N THR A 311 -31.22 11.10 9.70
CA THR A 311 -31.34 11.55 8.30
C THR A 311 -30.99 13.02 8.10
N SER A 312 -31.11 13.86 9.15
CA SER A 312 -30.66 15.27 9.13
C SER A 312 -29.14 15.43 9.28
N GLY A 313 -28.42 14.35 9.65
CA GLY A 313 -27.00 14.39 10.02
C GLY A 313 -26.78 14.95 11.42
N ALA A 314 -25.52 15.24 11.73
CA ALA A 314 -25.07 15.93 12.93
C ALA A 314 -24.51 17.32 12.59
N TYR A 315 -24.44 18.20 13.58
CA TYR A 315 -23.92 19.56 13.41
C TYR A 315 -22.93 19.89 14.52
N VAL A 316 -21.91 20.66 14.18
CA VAL A 316 -21.00 21.30 15.11
C VAL A 316 -21.09 22.81 14.94
N TYR A 317 -21.25 23.52 16.04
CA TYR A 317 -21.42 24.96 16.09
C TYR A 317 -20.15 25.59 16.70
N PRO A 318 -19.25 26.12 15.89
CA PRO A 318 -18.04 26.77 16.37
C PRO A 318 -18.33 28.19 16.83
N THR A 319 -17.72 28.56 17.97
CA THR A 319 -17.66 29.95 18.44
C THR A 319 -16.17 30.31 18.62
N VAL A 320 -15.73 31.43 18.09
CA VAL A 320 -14.34 31.90 18.21
C VAL A 320 -14.36 33.25 18.94
N ASP A 321 -13.72 33.29 20.11
CA ASP A 321 -13.65 34.48 20.99
C ASP A 321 -15.04 35.13 21.24
N GLY A 322 -16.07 34.29 21.40
CA GLY A 322 -17.45 34.70 21.61
C GLY A 322 -18.23 35.04 20.33
N VAL A 323 -17.63 34.96 19.15
CA VAL A 323 -18.29 35.16 17.87
C VAL A 323 -18.74 33.82 17.30
N GLU A 324 -20.06 33.66 17.09
CA GLU A 324 -20.62 32.46 16.46
C GLU A 324 -20.27 32.39 14.96
N LEU A 325 -19.89 31.20 14.51
CA LEU A 325 -19.59 30.90 13.10
C LEU A 325 -20.66 29.97 12.51
N SER A 326 -20.68 29.85 11.18
CA SER A 326 -21.60 28.90 10.52
C SER A 326 -21.35 27.46 10.97
N ALA A 327 -22.43 26.71 11.15
CA ALA A 327 -22.32 25.32 11.57
C ALA A 327 -21.65 24.43 10.53
N ILE A 328 -20.89 23.44 11.00
CA ILE A 328 -20.37 22.35 10.20
C ILE A 328 -21.40 21.24 10.18
N LYS A 329 -21.87 20.85 9.01
CA LYS A 329 -22.75 19.70 8.84
C LYS A 329 -21.94 18.44 8.60
N ILE A 330 -22.27 17.37 9.35
CA ILE A 330 -21.73 16.02 9.15
C ILE A 330 -22.88 15.16 8.65
N GLY A 331 -22.69 14.47 7.53
CA GLY A 331 -23.71 13.63 6.91
C GLY A 331 -24.11 12.42 7.76
N THR A 332 -25.22 11.79 7.40
CA THR A 332 -25.68 10.54 7.99
C THR A 332 -24.70 9.42 7.67
N SER A 333 -24.33 8.60 8.65
CA SER A 333 -23.49 7.42 8.49
C SER A 333 -24.27 6.33 7.75
N GLY A 334 -23.72 5.79 6.69
CA GLY A 334 -24.21 4.63 5.97
C GLY A 334 -23.82 3.31 6.67
N GLU A 335 -24.22 2.21 6.08
CA GLU A 335 -23.97 0.86 6.60
C GLU A 335 -22.47 0.56 6.81
N TYR A 336 -21.62 1.04 5.89
CA TYR A 336 -20.18 0.81 5.91
C TYR A 336 -19.40 2.00 6.52
N ASP A 337 -20.06 2.98 7.12
CA ASP A 337 -19.40 4.15 7.72
C ASP A 337 -19.28 3.95 9.25
N ALA A 338 -18.08 3.83 9.75
CA ALA A 338 -17.80 3.91 11.20
C ALA A 338 -18.06 5.33 11.71
N ALA A 339 -17.75 6.36 10.89
CA ALA A 339 -18.11 7.75 11.09
C ALA A 339 -18.03 8.52 9.77
N ARG A 340 -18.45 9.81 9.79
CA ARG A 340 -18.25 10.75 8.68
C ARG A 340 -17.54 12.00 9.16
N GLU A 341 -16.80 12.63 8.27
CA GLU A 341 -16.08 13.87 8.52
C GLU A 341 -16.85 15.08 7.97
N GLY A 342 -16.84 16.18 8.72
CA GLY A 342 -17.18 17.52 8.27
C GLY A 342 -16.00 18.44 8.48
N THR A 343 -15.59 19.14 7.43
CA THR A 343 -14.49 20.09 7.47
C THR A 343 -14.93 21.45 6.95
N GLN A 344 -14.57 22.52 7.70
CA GLN A 344 -14.90 23.88 7.30
C GLN A 344 -13.74 24.83 7.60
N THR A 345 -13.52 25.78 6.68
CA THR A 345 -12.54 26.85 6.86
C THR A 345 -13.24 28.18 7.04
N TYR A 346 -12.87 28.90 8.10
CA TYR A 346 -13.42 30.20 8.45
C TYR A 346 -12.40 31.31 8.31
N THR A 347 -12.82 32.47 7.92
CA THR A 347 -12.01 33.70 7.97
C THR A 347 -12.28 34.39 9.29
N LEU A 348 -11.24 34.66 10.08
CA LEU A 348 -11.31 35.38 11.35
C LEU A 348 -10.85 36.81 11.14
N ASN A 349 -11.64 37.79 11.59
CA ASN A 349 -11.33 39.23 11.41
C ASN A 349 -10.35 39.75 12.47
N ALA A 350 -10.28 39.08 13.62
CA ALA A 350 -9.38 39.44 14.72
C ALA A 350 -8.85 38.16 15.39
N LEU A 351 -7.70 38.29 16.03
CA LEU A 351 -7.06 37.25 16.81
C LEU A 351 -6.60 37.81 18.15
N HIS A 352 -6.74 37.04 19.24
CA HIS A 352 -6.27 37.45 20.56
C HIS A 352 -4.82 36.95 20.77
N GLU A 353 -3.95 37.87 21.12
CA GLU A 353 -2.55 37.59 21.41
C GLU A 353 -2.40 36.89 22.78
N GLY A 354 -1.45 35.96 22.86
CA GLY A 354 -0.98 35.37 24.12
C GLY A 354 -1.01 33.84 24.12
N THR A 355 -0.63 33.24 25.24
CA THR A 355 -0.60 31.79 25.44
C THR A 355 -2.00 31.18 25.50
N THR A 356 -2.99 31.91 26.00
CA THR A 356 -4.41 31.54 25.91
C THR A 356 -4.94 31.78 24.48
N GLY A 357 -4.36 32.73 23.75
CA GLY A 357 -4.57 33.02 22.34
C GLY A 357 -6.06 33.15 21.97
N THR A 358 -6.35 32.72 20.78
CA THR A 358 -7.70 32.65 20.23
C THR A 358 -8.42 31.44 20.82
N GLN A 359 -9.57 31.64 21.41
CA GLN A 359 -10.40 30.62 22.05
C GLN A 359 -11.43 30.08 21.07
N VAL A 360 -11.43 28.77 20.86
CA VAL A 360 -12.38 28.07 19.98
C VAL A 360 -13.26 27.16 20.82
N THR A 361 -14.55 27.48 20.89
CA THR A 361 -15.56 26.60 21.53
C THR A 361 -16.34 25.86 20.45
N LEU A 362 -16.42 24.55 20.55
CA LEU A 362 -17.17 23.67 19.66
C LEU A 362 -18.34 23.05 20.44
N VAL A 363 -19.52 23.20 19.90
CA VAL A 363 -20.75 22.57 20.46
C VAL A 363 -21.30 21.60 19.43
N SER A 364 -21.36 20.32 19.77
CA SER A 364 -21.89 19.26 18.89
C SER A 364 -23.39 19.04 19.17
N THR A 365 -24.10 18.46 18.20
CA THR A 365 -25.43 17.90 18.42
C THR A 365 -25.42 16.98 19.65
N ALA A 366 -26.33 17.18 20.59
CA ALA A 366 -26.34 16.44 21.84
C ALA A 366 -26.57 14.92 21.61
N GLY A 367 -25.86 14.09 22.39
CA GLY A 367 -26.00 12.64 22.38
C GLY A 367 -25.41 11.92 21.16
N VAL A 368 -24.75 12.66 20.24
CA VAL A 368 -24.09 12.08 19.08
C VAL A 368 -22.63 11.70 19.44
N ASP A 369 -22.22 10.49 19.12
CA ASP A 369 -20.81 10.10 19.19
C ASP A 369 -20.02 10.92 18.16
N ALA A 370 -19.17 11.81 18.66
CA ALA A 370 -18.48 12.77 17.82
C ALA A 370 -17.11 13.13 18.42
N ARG A 371 -16.14 13.44 17.56
CA ARG A 371 -14.74 13.69 17.96
C ARG A 371 -14.10 14.77 17.12
N LEU A 372 -13.18 15.53 17.74
CA LEU A 372 -12.37 16.49 17.03
C LEU A 372 -11.29 15.75 16.22
N GLY A 373 -11.16 16.11 14.93
CA GLY A 373 -10.03 15.75 14.10
C GLY A 373 -8.85 16.68 14.39
N TYR A 374 -9.01 17.95 14.04
CA TYR A 374 -8.01 18.98 14.33
C TYR A 374 -8.57 20.40 14.22
N LEU A 375 -7.83 21.34 14.81
CA LEU A 375 -7.96 22.77 14.59
C LEU A 375 -6.65 23.29 13.98
N GLU A 376 -6.73 23.95 12.84
CA GLU A 376 -5.58 24.52 12.13
C GLU A 376 -5.81 26.02 11.95
N LEU A 377 -4.99 26.84 12.61
CA LEU A 377 -5.06 28.29 12.51
C LEU A 377 -3.85 28.80 11.72
N CYS A 378 -4.13 29.53 10.64
CA CYS A 378 -3.12 30.24 9.85
C CYS A 378 -3.32 31.76 10.00
N TYR A 379 -2.26 32.50 10.26
CA TYR A 379 -2.32 33.94 10.44
C TYR A 379 -0.99 34.61 10.01
N ARG A 380 -1.00 35.96 9.97
CA ARG A 380 0.22 36.74 9.74
C ARG A 380 0.82 37.11 11.09
N ARG A 381 2.06 36.69 11.34
CA ARG A 381 2.86 37.03 12.52
C ARG A 381 3.87 38.10 12.16
N GLN A 382 4.04 39.13 13.00
CA GLN A 382 5.12 40.11 12.85
C GLN A 382 6.49 39.44 13.00
N LEU A 383 7.48 39.93 12.26
CA LEU A 383 8.87 39.49 12.41
C LEU A 383 9.47 40.09 13.67
N LYS A 384 9.07 39.56 14.83
CA LYS A 384 9.52 39.97 16.15
C LYS A 384 10.01 38.79 16.97
N MET A 385 11.20 38.90 17.52
CA MET A 385 11.89 37.86 18.28
C MET A 385 11.36 37.75 19.72
N ARG A 386 10.20 37.11 19.91
CA ARG A 386 9.68 36.76 21.26
C ARG A 386 10.45 35.60 21.84
N ASP A 387 10.58 34.55 21.04
CA ASP A 387 11.26 33.31 21.40
C ASP A 387 12.75 33.34 20.99
N ALA A 388 13.46 32.27 21.30
CA ALA A 388 14.87 32.11 20.94
C ALA A 388 15.09 31.98 19.43
N PHE A 389 14.05 31.56 18.69
CA PHE A 389 14.07 31.55 17.23
C PHE A 389 12.70 31.89 16.64
N LEU A 390 12.70 32.29 15.38
CA LEU A 390 11.51 32.64 14.60
C LEU A 390 11.62 31.99 13.23
N TYR A 391 10.68 31.08 12.93
CA TYR A 391 10.57 30.46 11.62
C TYR A 391 9.91 31.45 10.63
N ILE A 392 10.50 31.60 9.45
CA ILE A 392 10.08 32.58 8.45
C ILE A 392 9.93 31.90 7.10
N ARG A 393 8.76 32.07 6.50
CA ARG A 393 8.51 31.73 5.09
C ARG A 393 7.61 32.82 4.50
N HIS A 394 7.68 33.07 3.20
CA HIS A 394 6.87 34.10 2.56
C HIS A 394 6.40 33.68 1.17
N THR A 395 5.39 34.36 0.65
CA THR A 395 4.86 34.11 -0.70
C THR A 395 5.37 35.12 -1.74
N GLU A 396 6.23 36.08 -1.33
CA GLU A 396 6.88 37.03 -2.22
C GLU A 396 8.00 36.34 -3.00
N THR A 397 8.05 36.52 -4.30
CA THR A 397 9.03 35.87 -5.18
C THR A 397 10.21 36.78 -5.56
N ALA A 398 10.08 38.08 -5.36
CA ALA A 398 11.14 39.03 -5.68
C ALA A 398 12.16 39.14 -4.51
N PRO A 399 13.44 39.36 -4.79
CA PRO A 399 14.42 39.64 -3.74
C PRO A 399 13.92 40.75 -2.78
N SER A 400 14.02 40.56 -1.48
CA SER A 400 13.39 41.39 -0.48
C SER A 400 14.24 41.49 0.78
N ASN A 401 13.95 42.47 1.64
CA ASN A 401 14.49 42.53 2.98
C ASN A 401 13.54 41.92 3.99
N PHE A 402 14.01 41.06 4.87
CA PHE A 402 13.30 40.76 6.11
C PHE A 402 13.68 41.79 7.16
N VAL A 403 12.70 42.48 7.72
CA VAL A 403 12.83 43.51 8.73
C VAL A 403 12.42 42.96 10.09
N ILE A 404 13.39 42.53 10.89
CA ILE A 404 13.17 41.77 12.12
C ILE A 404 13.34 42.69 13.33
N ASP A 405 12.29 42.83 14.15
CA ASP A 405 12.41 43.46 15.49
C ASP A 405 13.13 42.47 16.42
N ALA A 406 14.32 42.80 16.79
CA ALA A 406 15.14 41.95 17.64
C ALA A 406 14.64 41.81 19.08
N ASN A 407 13.72 42.68 19.51
CA ASN A 407 13.12 42.65 20.84
C ASN A 407 14.19 42.55 21.96
N GLY A 408 15.27 43.36 21.85
CA GLY A 408 16.38 43.42 22.82
C GLY A 408 17.44 42.32 22.70
N ARG A 409 17.31 41.38 21.73
CA ARG A 409 18.30 40.34 21.46
C ARG A 409 19.43 40.88 20.59
N SER A 410 20.68 40.43 20.83
CA SER A 410 21.89 40.93 20.14
C SER A 410 22.60 39.85 19.31
N GLY A 411 22.29 38.60 19.54
CA GLY A 411 22.93 37.43 18.87
C GLY A 411 22.20 36.90 17.64
N LEU A 412 21.44 37.77 16.94
CA LEU A 412 20.61 37.31 15.81
C LEU A 412 21.45 36.90 14.61
N LYS A 413 21.06 35.70 14.06
CA LYS A 413 21.49 35.16 12.79
C LYS A 413 20.25 34.85 11.97
N LEU A 414 20.30 34.97 10.64
CA LEU A 414 19.27 34.46 9.73
C LEU A 414 19.82 33.27 8.93
N TRP A 415 19.29 32.08 9.17
CA TRP A 415 19.67 30.90 8.43
C TRP A 415 18.58 30.58 7.40
N CYS A 416 18.95 30.32 6.15
CA CYS A 416 18.14 29.65 5.15
C CYS A 416 18.31 28.13 5.35
N LEU A 417 17.22 27.42 5.59
CA LEU A 417 17.27 26.00 5.98
C LEU A 417 17.73 25.07 4.86
N GLY A 418 17.82 25.57 3.65
CA GLY A 418 18.28 24.79 2.51
C GLY A 418 17.26 23.79 2.01
N ARG A 419 17.62 23.15 0.91
CA ARG A 419 16.90 22.00 0.33
C ARG A 419 17.95 20.94 0.03
N ARG A 420 17.52 19.72 -0.36
CA ARG A 420 18.45 18.67 -0.80
C ARG A 420 19.44 19.19 -1.84
N GLY A 421 20.71 18.87 -1.64
CA GLY A 421 21.81 19.35 -2.48
C GLY A 421 22.18 20.84 -2.30
N ASN A 422 21.38 21.61 -1.53
CA ASN A 422 21.65 23.00 -1.18
C ASN A 422 21.70 23.12 0.36
N PRO A 423 22.89 23.07 0.97
CA PRO A 423 23.03 23.08 2.42
C PRO A 423 22.55 24.39 3.04
N MET A 424 22.28 24.34 4.34
CA MET A 424 21.90 25.53 5.13
C MET A 424 22.98 26.63 5.03
N THR A 425 22.52 27.88 4.83
CA THR A 425 23.39 29.06 4.70
C THR A 425 22.95 30.22 5.59
N GLU A 426 23.86 31.11 5.96
CA GLU A 426 23.62 32.31 6.77
C GLU A 426 23.52 33.54 5.88
N TYR A 427 22.40 34.26 5.95
CA TYR A 427 22.23 35.56 5.34
C TYR A 427 22.60 36.67 6.34
N GLN A 428 23.44 37.63 5.92
CA GLN A 428 23.92 38.69 6.75
C GLN A 428 23.12 39.98 6.59
N GLY A 429 22.77 40.61 7.69
CA GLY A 429 22.01 41.87 7.71
C GLY A 429 22.74 43.05 8.37
N THR A 430 22.03 44.13 8.44
CA THR A 430 22.46 45.37 9.07
C THR A 430 21.57 45.74 10.27
N TRP A 431 22.15 46.33 11.29
CA TRP A 431 21.44 46.76 12.47
C TRP A 431 21.10 48.26 12.40
N SER A 432 19.87 48.60 12.78
CA SER A 432 19.41 49.97 12.99
C SER A 432 18.57 50.03 14.28
N GLY A 433 19.17 50.44 15.38
CA GLY A 433 18.53 50.39 16.71
C GLY A 433 18.20 48.94 17.09
N SER A 434 16.93 48.64 17.36
CA SER A 434 16.43 47.31 17.69
C SER A 434 16.07 46.46 16.45
N THR A 435 16.28 46.97 15.25
CA THR A 435 15.87 46.31 14.01
C THR A 435 17.06 45.68 13.33
N TYR A 436 16.93 44.42 12.95
CA TYR A 436 17.87 43.67 12.12
C TYR A 436 17.28 43.47 10.73
N THR A 437 17.85 44.12 9.73
CA THR A 437 17.38 44.07 8.33
C THR A 437 18.29 43.15 7.50
N VAL A 438 17.73 42.10 6.91
CA VAL A 438 18.48 41.08 6.17
C VAL A 438 17.98 40.98 4.74
N PRO A 439 18.80 41.29 3.74
CA PRO A 439 18.45 41.08 2.34
C PRO A 439 18.47 39.56 2.01
N VAL A 440 17.44 39.09 1.32
CA VAL A 440 17.34 37.72 0.85
C VAL A 440 17.01 37.64 -0.65
N SER A 441 17.58 36.68 -1.35
CA SER A 441 17.39 36.52 -2.80
C SER A 441 16.04 35.92 -3.17
N ASP A 442 15.55 34.97 -2.38
CA ASP A 442 14.28 34.27 -2.58
C ASP A 442 13.52 34.12 -1.25
N PRO A 443 12.58 35.02 -0.95
CA PRO A 443 11.79 34.97 0.28
C PRO A 443 10.87 33.74 0.39
N THR A 444 10.66 32.97 -0.68
CA THR A 444 9.81 31.76 -0.67
C THR A 444 10.47 30.56 -0.04
N LEU A 445 11.79 30.62 0.18
CA LEU A 445 12.51 29.57 0.90
C LEU A 445 12.18 29.61 2.40
N GLU A 446 12.59 28.57 3.10
CA GLU A 446 12.42 28.46 4.55
C GLU A 446 13.60 29.08 5.27
N TYR A 447 13.33 29.99 6.20
CA TYR A 447 14.33 30.65 7.00
C TYR A 447 14.03 30.50 8.48
N VAL A 448 15.07 30.61 9.29
CA VAL A 448 14.96 30.77 10.74
C VAL A 448 15.84 31.92 11.22
N ALA A 449 15.23 32.91 11.86
CA ALA A 449 15.97 33.89 12.64
C ALA A 449 16.24 33.27 14.03
N VAL A 450 17.50 33.21 14.46
CA VAL A 450 17.91 32.55 15.70
C VAL A 450 18.79 33.47 16.53
N ASP A 451 18.48 33.56 17.84
CA ASP A 451 19.40 34.16 18.79
C ASP A 451 20.37 33.09 19.31
N VAL A 452 21.56 33.03 18.73
CA VAL A 452 22.56 32.02 19.08
C VAL A 452 23.00 32.10 20.56
N ASN A 453 22.72 33.21 21.26
CA ASN A 453 23.00 33.39 22.69
C ASN A 453 21.94 32.79 23.60
N ALA A 454 20.79 32.38 23.07
CA ALA A 454 19.71 31.76 23.84
C ALA A 454 20.03 30.32 24.22
N ASP A 455 19.26 29.80 25.17
CA ASP A 455 19.24 28.38 25.50
C ASP A 455 18.28 27.61 24.58
N PHE A 456 18.65 26.37 24.22
CA PHE A 456 17.91 25.50 23.36
C PHE A 456 17.82 24.08 23.94
N PRO A 457 16.76 23.32 23.65
CA PRO A 457 16.64 21.93 24.07
C PRO A 457 17.75 21.06 23.45
N SER A 458 18.16 20.03 24.17
CA SER A 458 19.03 18.99 23.64
C SER A 458 18.22 17.88 23.01
N PRO A 459 18.69 17.28 21.90
CA PRO A 459 18.10 16.07 21.36
C PRO A 459 18.20 14.88 22.35
N SER A 460 17.29 13.94 22.27
CA SER A 460 17.35 12.69 23.03
C SER A 460 18.43 11.76 22.45
N TYR A 461 19.14 11.04 23.33
CA TYR A 461 20.04 9.95 22.91
C TYR A 461 19.20 8.69 22.67
N ILE A 462 19.33 8.07 21.48
CA ILE A 462 18.64 6.81 21.14
C ILE A 462 19.58 5.63 21.33
N GLY A 463 20.78 5.67 20.74
CA GLY A 463 21.74 4.57 20.82
C GLY A 463 22.88 4.67 19.81
N GLU A 464 23.80 3.73 19.90
CA GLU A 464 24.82 3.52 18.86
C GLU A 464 24.23 2.71 17.72
N VAL A 465 24.67 3.00 16.49
CA VAL A 465 24.25 2.32 15.27
C VAL A 465 25.42 1.53 14.73
N ALA A 466 25.21 0.24 14.49
CA ALA A 466 26.19 -0.62 13.83
C ALA A 466 26.42 -0.18 12.38
N ASN A 467 27.64 -0.33 11.90
CA ASN A 467 27.91 -0.04 10.50
C ASN A 467 27.06 -0.91 9.58
N GLN A 468 26.53 -0.32 8.51
CA GLN A 468 25.68 -0.93 7.53
C GLN A 468 25.89 -0.30 6.15
N ASN A 469 25.50 -1.00 5.07
CA ASN A 469 25.73 -0.50 3.73
C ASN A 469 24.72 -1.11 2.73
N LEU A 470 23.45 -0.72 2.82
CA LEU A 470 22.41 -1.19 1.90
C LEU A 470 22.59 -0.61 0.50
N HIS A 471 23.24 0.57 0.39
CA HIS A 471 23.60 1.16 -0.89
C HIS A 471 24.59 0.31 -1.70
N ALA A 472 25.32 -0.61 -1.08
CA ALA A 472 26.18 -1.56 -1.77
C ALA A 472 25.52 -2.91 -2.08
N THR A 473 24.22 -3.05 -1.84
CA THR A 473 23.49 -4.29 -2.14
C THR A 473 23.58 -4.60 -3.64
N PRO A 474 24.03 -5.82 -4.02
CA PRO A 474 24.13 -6.23 -5.43
C PRO A 474 22.74 -6.48 -6.02
N ALA A 475 22.70 -6.80 -7.33
CA ALA A 475 21.48 -7.23 -7.99
C ALA A 475 20.86 -8.42 -7.23
N THR A 476 19.56 -8.30 -6.90
CA THR A 476 18.84 -9.17 -5.97
C THR A 476 17.50 -9.53 -6.58
N ASP A 477 17.13 -10.81 -6.56
CA ASP A 477 15.85 -11.29 -7.10
C ASP A 477 14.74 -11.18 -6.05
N MET A 478 15.06 -11.45 -4.78
CA MET A 478 14.12 -11.43 -3.66
C MET A 478 14.69 -10.68 -2.47
N VAL A 479 13.90 -9.75 -1.96
CA VAL A 479 14.18 -9.06 -0.68
C VAL A 479 13.23 -9.59 0.38
N ILE A 480 13.80 -9.96 1.53
CA ILE A 480 13.05 -10.32 2.73
C ILE A 480 13.28 -9.24 3.78
N ILE A 481 12.24 -8.46 4.11
CA ILE A 481 12.29 -7.46 5.18
C ILE A 481 11.79 -8.10 6.47
N ILE A 482 12.58 -8.01 7.54
CA ILE A 482 12.21 -8.47 8.88
C ILE A 482 12.08 -7.28 9.85
N PRO A 483 11.27 -7.41 10.94
CA PRO A 483 11.16 -6.39 11.96
C PRO A 483 12.49 -5.94 12.58
N ALA A 484 12.52 -4.71 13.08
CA ALA A 484 13.71 -4.09 13.66
C ALA A 484 14.30 -4.87 14.84
N SER A 485 13.47 -5.57 15.63
CA SER A 485 13.92 -6.42 16.74
C SER A 485 14.86 -7.57 16.33
N GLY A 486 14.83 -7.97 15.04
CA GLY A 486 15.67 -9.04 14.50
C GLY A 486 15.32 -10.45 14.96
N LYS A 487 14.28 -10.64 15.79
CA LYS A 487 13.88 -11.95 16.35
C LYS A 487 13.62 -13.03 15.29
N LEU A 488 13.17 -12.61 14.10
CA LEU A 488 12.76 -13.51 13.03
C LEU A 488 13.90 -13.91 12.08
N TYR A 489 15.12 -13.37 12.28
CA TYR A 489 16.24 -13.54 11.36
C TYR A 489 16.58 -15.01 11.06
N ALA A 490 16.61 -15.87 12.09
CA ALA A 490 16.98 -17.28 11.93
C ALA A 490 16.02 -18.04 10.99
N GLN A 491 14.73 -17.75 11.06
CA GLN A 491 13.74 -18.38 10.19
C GLN A 491 13.74 -17.77 8.79
N ALA A 492 13.95 -16.46 8.67
CA ALA A 492 14.11 -15.79 7.38
C ALA A 492 15.34 -16.34 6.62
N GLU A 493 16.46 -16.61 7.31
CA GLU A 493 17.64 -17.19 6.69
C GLU A 493 17.41 -18.64 6.20
N ARG A 494 16.63 -19.43 6.94
CA ARG A 494 16.24 -20.78 6.48
C ARG A 494 15.44 -20.72 5.17
N LEU A 495 14.49 -19.79 5.06
CA LEU A 495 13.71 -19.61 3.86
C LEU A 495 14.59 -19.09 2.70
N ALA A 496 15.46 -18.12 2.99
CA ALA A 496 16.39 -17.57 2.00
C ALA A 496 17.32 -18.66 1.44
N GLU A 497 17.83 -19.55 2.29
CA GLU A 497 18.69 -20.66 1.86
C GLU A 497 17.91 -21.68 1.01
N ALA A 498 16.65 -21.94 1.33
CA ALA A 498 15.80 -22.79 0.48
C ALA A 498 15.64 -22.19 -0.93
N HIS A 499 15.35 -20.90 -1.05
CA HIS A 499 15.26 -20.25 -2.35
C HIS A 499 16.60 -20.18 -3.11
N ARG A 500 17.71 -19.99 -2.41
CA ARG A 500 19.05 -20.03 -3.05
C ARG A 500 19.35 -21.42 -3.60
N SER A 501 19.00 -22.47 -2.87
CA SER A 501 19.32 -23.87 -3.23
C SER A 501 18.34 -24.49 -4.22
N VAL A 502 17.02 -24.24 -4.05
CA VAL A 502 15.97 -24.85 -4.88
C VAL A 502 15.66 -24.03 -6.13
N ASP A 503 15.51 -22.71 -5.97
CA ASP A 503 15.09 -21.80 -7.05
C ASP A 503 16.25 -21.04 -7.70
N GLY A 504 17.44 -21.06 -7.09
CA GLY A 504 18.61 -20.33 -7.59
C GLY A 504 18.49 -18.81 -7.46
N LEU A 505 17.63 -18.30 -6.57
CA LEU A 505 17.39 -16.87 -6.39
C LEU A 505 18.52 -16.20 -5.60
N ARG A 506 18.86 -14.98 -5.99
CA ARG A 506 19.68 -14.07 -5.18
C ARG A 506 18.79 -13.43 -4.11
N VAL A 507 18.95 -13.86 -2.86
CA VAL A 507 18.09 -13.44 -1.75
C VAL A 507 18.84 -12.57 -0.77
N GLN A 508 18.29 -11.41 -0.43
CA GLN A 508 18.80 -10.46 0.56
C GLN A 508 17.81 -10.34 1.72
N ILE A 509 18.28 -10.52 2.95
CA ILE A 509 17.52 -10.27 4.18
C ILE A 509 17.97 -8.92 4.74
N VAL A 510 17.00 -8.08 5.11
CA VAL A 510 17.25 -6.73 5.64
C VAL A 510 16.31 -6.46 6.82
N ARG A 511 16.84 -5.88 7.91
CA ARG A 511 15.98 -5.40 9.00
C ARG A 511 15.41 -4.02 8.67
N ALA A 512 14.19 -3.78 9.13
CA ALA A 512 13.46 -2.53 8.91
C ALA A 512 14.24 -1.29 9.40
N ASP A 513 14.88 -1.37 10.57
CA ASP A 513 15.69 -0.26 11.12
C ASP A 513 16.90 0.10 10.24
N GLN A 514 17.49 -0.89 9.57
CA GLN A 514 18.58 -0.63 8.61
C GLN A 514 18.10 0.16 7.39
N ILE A 515 16.89 -0.17 6.90
CA ILE A 515 16.26 0.58 5.81
C ILE A 515 15.96 2.01 6.26
N TYR A 516 15.36 2.20 7.44
CA TYR A 516 15.07 3.54 7.95
C TYR A 516 16.35 4.36 8.07
N ASN A 517 17.45 3.78 8.57
CA ASN A 517 18.70 4.48 8.75
C ASN A 517 19.25 5.10 7.45
N GLU A 518 19.18 4.38 6.33
CA GLU A 518 19.71 4.85 5.04
C GLU A 518 18.67 5.60 4.18
N PHE A 519 17.37 5.23 4.25
CA PHE A 519 16.37 5.70 3.30
C PHE A 519 15.30 6.63 3.91
N SER A 520 15.31 6.86 5.23
CA SER A 520 14.41 7.81 5.90
C SER A 520 15.04 8.53 7.11
N SER A 521 16.35 8.83 7.04
CA SER A 521 17.06 9.54 8.12
C SER A 521 16.94 8.86 9.49
N GLY A 522 16.81 7.54 9.52
CA GLY A 522 16.60 6.76 10.74
C GLY A 522 15.20 6.87 11.34
N THR A 523 14.33 7.66 10.78
CA THR A 523 12.94 7.84 11.20
C THR A 523 12.08 6.77 10.52
N PRO A 524 11.26 5.99 11.24
CA PRO A 524 10.34 5.06 10.60
C PRO A 524 9.43 5.76 9.58
N ASP A 525 9.40 5.23 8.36
CA ASP A 525 8.56 5.70 7.26
C ASP A 525 8.37 4.54 6.27
N ALA A 526 7.14 4.21 5.92
CA ALA A 526 6.84 3.12 5.01
C ALA A 526 7.44 3.35 3.61
N THR A 527 7.56 4.61 3.18
CA THR A 527 8.21 4.97 1.91
C THR A 527 9.67 4.54 1.85
N ALA A 528 10.35 4.36 2.99
CA ALA A 528 11.73 3.88 3.01
C ALA A 528 11.88 2.47 2.42
N TYR A 529 10.91 1.56 2.68
CA TYR A 529 10.91 0.22 2.06
C TYR A 529 10.83 0.33 0.54
N ARG A 530 9.93 1.15 0.06
CA ARG A 530 9.76 1.40 -1.37
C ARG A 530 11.00 2.04 -2.00
N ARG A 531 11.67 2.99 -1.31
CA ARG A 531 12.93 3.61 -1.79
C ARG A 531 14.07 2.62 -1.89
N PHE A 532 14.22 1.72 -0.93
CA PHE A 532 15.20 0.66 -1.01
C PHE A 532 14.96 -0.26 -2.22
N MET A 533 13.71 -0.71 -2.41
CA MET A 533 13.32 -1.52 -3.56
C MET A 533 13.53 -0.77 -4.88
N LYS A 534 13.18 0.52 -4.92
CA LYS A 534 13.39 1.37 -6.10
C LYS A 534 14.86 1.54 -6.45
N MET A 535 15.75 1.70 -5.48
CA MET A 535 17.19 1.76 -5.73
C MET A 535 17.69 0.48 -6.43
N LEU A 536 17.27 -0.70 -5.97
CA LEU A 536 17.62 -1.97 -6.61
C LEU A 536 17.03 -2.07 -8.02
N TYR A 537 15.79 -1.65 -8.18
CA TYR A 537 15.08 -1.63 -9.45
C TYR A 537 15.74 -0.69 -10.45
N ASP A 538 16.03 0.56 -10.08
CA ASP A 538 16.62 1.55 -10.97
C ASP A 538 18.04 1.16 -11.41
N ARG A 539 18.82 0.54 -10.51
CA ARG A 539 20.19 0.05 -10.79
C ARG A 539 20.25 -1.17 -11.69
N ALA A 540 19.15 -1.89 -11.86
CA ALA A 540 19.09 -3.06 -12.72
C ALA A 540 19.44 -2.69 -14.17
N ALA A 541 20.52 -3.29 -14.67
CA ALA A 541 21.01 -3.08 -16.04
C ALA A 541 20.19 -3.87 -17.07
N THR A 542 19.62 -5.00 -16.67
CA THR A 542 18.79 -5.89 -17.49
C THR A 542 17.55 -6.32 -16.74
N ASP A 543 16.56 -6.86 -17.46
CA ASP A 543 15.34 -7.42 -16.85
C ASP A 543 15.66 -8.52 -15.81
N ALA A 544 16.76 -9.27 -16.02
CA ALA A 544 17.21 -10.31 -15.11
C ALA A 544 17.86 -9.78 -13.80
N ASP A 545 18.21 -8.48 -13.77
CA ASP A 545 18.79 -7.85 -12.58
C ASP A 545 17.73 -7.15 -11.74
N MET A 546 16.52 -6.96 -12.28
CA MET A 546 15.43 -6.33 -11.53
C MET A 546 14.96 -7.21 -10.37
N PRO A 547 14.64 -6.62 -9.21
CA PRO A 547 13.99 -7.35 -8.14
C PRO A 547 12.64 -7.91 -8.63
N ARG A 548 12.34 -9.12 -8.21
CA ARG A 548 11.12 -9.85 -8.61
C ARG A 548 10.15 -10.00 -7.45
N TYR A 549 10.67 -10.14 -6.24
CA TYR A 549 9.85 -10.47 -5.07
C TYR A 549 10.23 -9.63 -3.86
N LEU A 550 9.20 -9.23 -3.12
CA LEU A 550 9.31 -8.65 -1.79
C LEU A 550 8.50 -9.50 -0.81
N LEU A 551 9.15 -10.07 0.18
CA LEU A 551 8.49 -10.71 1.31
C LEU A 551 8.61 -9.83 2.54
N LEU A 552 7.48 -9.36 3.04
CA LEU A 552 7.35 -8.70 4.33
C LEU A 552 7.26 -9.80 5.41
N PHE A 553 8.41 -10.20 5.93
CA PHE A 553 8.54 -11.30 6.89
C PHE A 553 8.35 -10.80 8.32
N GLY A 554 7.14 -10.46 8.64
CA GLY A 554 6.68 -9.90 9.90
C GLY A 554 5.24 -9.45 9.79
N ASP A 555 4.54 -9.48 10.91
CA ASP A 555 3.18 -8.99 10.99
C ASP A 555 3.11 -7.47 10.83
N GLY A 556 1.91 -6.95 10.53
CA GLY A 556 1.61 -5.53 10.43
C GLY A 556 0.64 -5.07 11.50
N MET A 557 0.52 -3.76 11.66
CA MET A 557 -0.48 -3.17 12.54
C MET A 557 -0.96 -1.85 11.97
N TRP A 558 -2.28 -1.65 11.89
CA TRP A 558 -2.88 -0.41 11.39
C TRP A 558 -2.39 0.85 12.14
N ASP A 559 -2.16 0.75 13.44
CA ASP A 559 -1.53 1.80 14.24
C ASP A 559 -0.01 1.60 14.28
N ASN A 560 0.68 1.97 13.21
CA ASN A 560 2.14 1.85 13.07
C ASN A 560 2.94 2.41 14.26
N ARG A 561 2.37 3.39 14.97
CA ARG A 561 3.01 4.06 16.11
C ARG A 561 2.68 3.40 17.45
N MET A 562 1.71 2.51 17.52
CA MET A 562 1.24 1.88 18.77
C MET A 562 0.90 2.96 19.83
N ILE A 563 0.03 3.92 19.47
CA ILE A 563 -0.32 5.07 20.34
C ILE A 563 -1.77 5.06 20.80
N THR A 564 -2.66 4.34 20.12
CA THR A 564 -4.05 4.20 20.49
C THR A 564 -4.21 3.31 21.73
N ALA A 565 -5.38 3.33 22.36
CA ALA A 565 -5.64 2.52 23.55
C ALA A 565 -5.48 1.01 23.30
N ASP A 566 -5.81 0.56 22.09
CA ASP A 566 -5.80 -0.85 21.70
C ASP A 566 -4.39 -1.39 21.53
N THR A 567 -3.46 -0.58 21.00
CA THR A 567 -2.12 -1.02 20.57
C THR A 567 -0.99 -0.58 21.49
N ARG A 568 -1.23 0.34 22.42
CA ARG A 568 -0.20 1.00 23.28
C ARG A 568 0.72 0.03 24.05
N GLY A 569 0.29 -1.20 24.27
CA GLY A 569 1.09 -2.23 24.95
C GLY A 569 2.04 -3.02 24.04
N LEU A 570 1.93 -2.83 22.74
CA LEU A 570 2.75 -3.54 21.74
C LEU A 570 4.11 -2.85 21.56
N ASN A 571 5.09 -3.62 21.10
CA ASN A 571 6.41 -3.11 20.74
C ASN A 571 6.47 -2.91 19.21
N PRO A 572 6.56 -1.68 18.70
CA PRO A 572 6.57 -1.43 17.26
C PRO A 572 7.78 -2.08 16.54
N ASP A 573 8.88 -2.35 17.25
CA ASP A 573 10.05 -3.02 16.67
C ASP A 573 9.82 -4.51 16.35
N ASP A 574 8.72 -5.10 16.80
CA ASP A 574 8.33 -6.49 16.51
C ASP A 574 7.41 -6.60 15.29
N TYR A 575 7.01 -5.48 14.70
CA TYR A 575 6.12 -5.38 13.55
C TYR A 575 6.80 -4.69 12.36
N LEU A 576 6.26 -4.93 11.15
CA LEU A 576 6.61 -4.17 9.96
C LEU A 576 5.58 -3.08 9.71
N LEU A 577 6.02 -1.94 9.16
CA LEU A 577 5.11 -0.87 8.83
C LEU A 577 4.09 -1.31 7.78
N CYS A 578 2.84 -0.90 7.98
CA CYS A 578 1.77 -0.93 7.01
C CYS A 578 1.65 0.43 6.31
N TYR A 579 1.42 0.41 5.01
CA TYR A 579 1.00 1.61 4.31
C TYR A 579 -0.52 1.63 4.25
N GLU A 580 -1.12 2.47 5.07
CA GLU A 580 -2.57 2.59 5.24
C GLU A 580 -3.15 3.71 4.37
N SER A 581 -4.43 3.58 4.02
CA SER A 581 -5.20 4.68 3.42
C SER A 581 -5.28 5.90 4.35
N GLU A 582 -5.48 7.10 3.80
CA GLU A 582 -5.74 8.28 4.64
C GLU A 582 -7.09 8.20 5.37
N ASN A 583 -8.07 7.56 4.74
CA ASN A 583 -9.38 7.35 5.34
C ASN A 583 -9.27 6.32 6.48
N SER A 584 -9.92 6.62 7.61
CA SER A 584 -10.04 5.74 8.78
C SER A 584 -11.49 5.71 9.32
N LEU A 585 -12.46 5.98 8.42
CA LEU A 585 -13.87 6.21 8.77
C LEU A 585 -14.84 5.24 8.10
N SER A 586 -14.38 4.41 7.16
CA SER A 586 -15.26 3.57 6.34
C SER A 586 -14.65 2.20 6.08
N HIS A 587 -15.44 1.16 6.19
CA HIS A 587 -15.02 -0.23 5.94
C HIS A 587 -14.58 -0.47 4.48
N THR A 588 -15.06 0.34 3.52
CA THR A 588 -14.72 0.22 2.10
C THR A 588 -13.61 1.15 1.64
N SER A 589 -13.24 2.13 2.45
CA SER A 589 -12.26 3.16 2.07
C SER A 589 -11.07 3.25 3.03
N SER A 590 -11.09 2.45 4.11
CA SER A 590 -10.01 2.37 5.09
C SER A 590 -9.38 0.99 5.00
N PHE A 591 -8.16 0.89 4.45
CA PHE A 591 -7.50 -0.39 4.18
C PHE A 591 -5.97 -0.24 4.08
N VAL A 592 -5.29 -1.33 4.34
CA VAL A 592 -3.85 -1.49 4.12
C VAL A 592 -3.57 -1.76 2.64
N MET A 593 -2.48 -1.19 2.10
CA MET A 593 -2.11 -1.24 0.68
C MET A 593 -0.68 -1.75 0.51
N GLU A 594 -0.51 -3.07 0.43
CA GLU A 594 0.81 -3.68 0.19
C GLU A 594 1.38 -3.32 -1.19
N ASP A 595 0.52 -3.07 -2.18
CA ASP A 595 0.88 -2.63 -3.54
C ASP A 595 1.83 -1.43 -3.54
N TYR A 596 1.71 -0.54 -2.56
CA TYR A 596 2.53 0.66 -2.46
C TYR A 596 4.03 0.37 -2.50
N PHE A 597 4.45 -0.72 -1.89
CA PHE A 597 5.86 -1.12 -1.84
C PHE A 597 6.42 -1.61 -3.18
N GLY A 598 5.55 -1.95 -4.12
CA GLY A 598 5.92 -2.44 -5.45
C GLY A 598 5.77 -1.44 -6.58
N LEU A 599 5.44 -0.18 -6.31
CA LEU A 599 5.32 0.88 -7.30
C LEU A 599 6.70 1.53 -7.52
N LEU A 600 7.46 1.05 -8.50
CA LEU A 600 8.89 1.35 -8.63
C LEU A 600 9.24 2.18 -9.87
N ASP A 601 8.31 2.42 -10.79
CA ASP A 601 8.54 3.33 -11.91
C ASP A 601 8.52 4.80 -11.46
N ASP A 602 9.19 5.69 -12.19
CA ASP A 602 9.24 7.13 -11.85
C ASP A 602 7.88 7.78 -12.01
N GLY A 603 7.49 8.57 -11.01
CA GLY A 603 6.23 9.30 -10.97
C GLY A 603 5.04 8.48 -10.41
N GLU A 604 5.22 7.20 -10.09
CA GLU A 604 4.20 6.41 -9.42
C GLU A 604 4.00 6.81 -7.96
N GLY A 605 2.80 6.52 -7.45
CA GLY A 605 2.34 6.93 -6.11
C GLY A 605 1.33 8.08 -6.16
N ASP A 606 1.09 8.66 -7.35
CA ASP A 606 0.07 9.69 -7.59
C ASP A 606 -1.35 9.10 -7.64
N ASN A 607 -1.47 7.89 -8.18
CA ASN A 607 -2.75 7.18 -8.32
C ASN A 607 -2.58 5.68 -8.06
N LEU A 608 -2.62 5.28 -6.80
CA LEU A 608 -2.41 3.89 -6.36
C LEU A 608 -3.37 2.90 -7.02
N MET A 609 -4.57 3.33 -7.40
CA MET A 609 -5.54 2.46 -8.08
C MET A 609 -5.10 2.11 -9.51
N LYS A 610 -4.42 3.05 -10.21
CA LYS A 610 -4.03 2.90 -11.62
C LYS A 610 -2.56 2.56 -11.83
N ASN A 611 -1.70 2.78 -10.83
CA ASN A 611 -0.30 2.38 -10.91
C ASN A 611 -0.19 0.85 -10.86
N LYS A 612 0.75 0.29 -11.64
CA LYS A 612 1.01 -1.16 -11.73
C LYS A 612 2.18 -1.55 -10.86
N ILE A 613 2.02 -2.60 -10.06
CA ILE A 613 3.15 -3.13 -9.27
C ILE A 613 4.17 -3.84 -10.18
N ASP A 614 5.44 -3.67 -9.85
CA ASP A 614 6.57 -4.16 -10.66
C ASP A 614 7.15 -5.49 -10.17
N LEU A 615 6.72 -5.93 -8.98
CA LEU A 615 7.19 -7.16 -8.35
C LEU A 615 6.06 -7.87 -7.60
N GLY A 616 6.24 -9.17 -7.33
CA GLY A 616 5.34 -9.93 -6.48
C GLY A 616 5.58 -9.61 -5.02
N ILE A 617 4.49 -9.34 -4.27
CA ILE A 617 4.54 -9.00 -2.85
C ILE A 617 3.78 -10.06 -2.06
N GLY A 618 4.35 -10.49 -0.94
CA GLY A 618 3.70 -11.35 0.03
C GLY A 618 4.09 -10.98 1.46
N ARG A 619 3.28 -11.43 2.40
CA ARG A 619 3.52 -11.21 3.83
C ARG A 619 3.47 -12.52 4.62
N PHE A 620 4.39 -12.67 5.55
CA PHE A 620 4.28 -13.64 6.63
C PHE A 620 3.79 -12.91 7.89
N PRO A 621 2.53 -13.06 8.29
CA PRO A 621 1.95 -12.35 9.44
C PRO A 621 2.41 -13.00 10.75
N VAL A 622 3.66 -12.78 11.14
CA VAL A 622 4.32 -13.42 12.28
C VAL A 622 5.03 -12.41 13.16
N THR A 623 4.87 -12.55 14.47
CA THR A 623 5.55 -11.73 15.49
C THR A 623 6.54 -12.54 16.32
N THR A 624 6.44 -13.88 16.29
CA THR A 624 7.26 -14.79 17.08
C THR A 624 8.07 -15.75 16.19
N GLU A 625 9.21 -16.22 16.70
CA GLU A 625 10.02 -17.25 16.02
C GLU A 625 9.24 -18.55 15.81
N ALA A 626 8.33 -18.90 16.74
CA ALA A 626 7.53 -20.12 16.65
C ALA A 626 6.53 -20.06 15.48
N GLU A 627 5.84 -18.95 15.30
CA GLU A 627 4.95 -18.72 14.15
C GLU A 627 5.75 -18.71 12.83
N ALA A 628 6.87 -17.97 12.80
CA ALA A 628 7.75 -17.93 11.64
C ALA A 628 8.26 -19.33 11.25
N LYS A 629 8.60 -20.16 12.24
CA LYS A 629 8.99 -21.56 11.99
C LYS A 629 7.89 -22.37 11.32
N ILE A 630 6.63 -22.20 11.74
CA ILE A 630 5.48 -22.91 11.13
C ILE A 630 5.39 -22.59 9.63
N LEU A 631 5.39 -21.30 9.29
CA LEU A 631 5.30 -20.87 7.89
C LEU A 631 6.49 -21.31 7.06
N VAL A 632 7.70 -21.18 7.59
CA VAL A 632 8.92 -21.58 6.89
C VAL A 632 8.96 -23.10 6.68
N ASP A 633 8.60 -23.89 7.69
CA ASP A 633 8.55 -25.36 7.56
C ASP A 633 7.57 -25.77 6.45
N LYS A 634 6.36 -25.18 6.45
CA LYS A 634 5.33 -25.47 5.41
C LYS A 634 5.81 -25.09 4.01
N THR A 635 6.40 -23.89 3.86
CA THR A 635 6.88 -23.39 2.58
C THR A 635 8.04 -24.23 2.05
N VAL A 636 9.02 -24.53 2.89
CA VAL A 636 10.20 -25.34 2.51
C VAL A 636 9.79 -26.77 2.16
N ASP A 637 8.97 -27.43 3.00
CA ASP A 637 8.45 -28.78 2.72
C ASP A 637 7.69 -28.81 1.38
N TYR A 638 6.95 -27.74 1.04
CA TYR A 638 6.23 -27.62 -0.22
C TYR A 638 7.19 -27.44 -1.41
N MET A 639 8.18 -26.55 -1.29
CA MET A 639 9.21 -26.30 -2.31
C MET A 639 10.03 -27.56 -2.60
N GLU A 640 10.39 -28.33 -1.58
CA GLU A 640 11.12 -29.58 -1.69
C GLU A 640 10.27 -30.76 -2.20
N ASN A 641 8.98 -30.51 -2.48
CA ASN A 641 8.05 -31.50 -2.99
C ASN A 641 7.85 -32.71 -2.06
N LYS A 642 8.00 -32.52 -0.77
CA LYS A 642 8.00 -33.59 0.26
C LYS A 642 6.71 -34.42 0.29
N TYR A 643 5.57 -33.78 0.03
CA TYR A 643 4.24 -34.40 0.04
C TYR A 643 3.63 -34.38 -1.36
N ALA A 644 4.38 -34.82 -2.37
CA ALA A 644 3.86 -34.95 -3.72
C ALA A 644 2.76 -36.03 -3.79
N GLY A 645 1.73 -35.77 -4.60
CA GLY A 645 0.62 -36.69 -4.76
C GLY A 645 -0.39 -36.24 -5.81
N SER A 646 -1.37 -37.10 -6.08
CA SER A 646 -2.45 -36.83 -7.04
C SER A 646 -3.33 -35.63 -6.66
N TRP A 647 -3.34 -35.21 -5.41
CA TRP A 647 -4.03 -34.04 -4.93
C TRP A 647 -3.61 -32.74 -5.67
N ARG A 648 -2.41 -32.71 -6.24
CA ARG A 648 -1.91 -31.58 -7.05
C ARG A 648 -2.58 -31.44 -8.41
N ASN A 649 -3.33 -32.45 -8.86
CA ASN A 649 -4.17 -32.35 -10.04
C ASN A 649 -5.58 -31.84 -9.76
N VAL A 650 -5.94 -31.59 -8.50
CA VAL A 650 -7.29 -31.23 -8.09
C VAL A 650 -7.36 -29.75 -7.77
N ILE A 651 -8.36 -29.09 -8.31
CA ILE A 651 -8.78 -27.72 -7.95
C ILE A 651 -10.21 -27.81 -7.43
N CYS A 652 -10.44 -27.32 -6.21
CA CYS A 652 -11.78 -27.25 -5.63
C CYS A 652 -12.34 -25.84 -5.78
N VAL A 653 -13.45 -25.72 -6.47
CA VAL A 653 -14.17 -24.45 -6.69
C VAL A 653 -15.46 -24.46 -5.89
N MET A 654 -15.64 -23.41 -5.07
CA MET A 654 -16.74 -23.28 -4.11
C MET A 654 -17.56 -22.02 -4.40
N GLY A 655 -18.88 -22.11 -4.30
CA GLY A 655 -19.78 -20.98 -4.51
C GLY A 655 -20.92 -20.95 -3.50
N ASP A 656 -21.08 -19.78 -2.88
CA ASP A 656 -22.17 -19.41 -1.98
C ASP A 656 -23.47 -19.20 -2.77
N ASP A 657 -24.63 -19.57 -2.23
CA ASP A 657 -25.94 -19.37 -2.87
C ASP A 657 -26.51 -17.96 -2.69
N GLY A 658 -25.86 -17.12 -1.90
CA GLY A 658 -26.27 -15.72 -1.71
C GLY A 658 -26.37 -14.92 -3.00
N ASP A 659 -27.14 -13.81 -2.95
CA ASP A 659 -27.38 -12.91 -4.09
C ASP A 659 -27.97 -13.60 -5.33
N ASN A 660 -28.94 -14.47 -5.13
CA ASN A 660 -29.59 -15.26 -6.20
C ASN A 660 -28.60 -16.11 -7.00
N ASN A 661 -27.72 -16.82 -6.36
CA ASN A 661 -26.69 -17.68 -6.97
C ASN A 661 -25.63 -16.93 -7.81
N ASP A 662 -25.48 -15.61 -7.66
CA ASP A 662 -24.48 -14.83 -8.40
C ASP A 662 -23.05 -15.35 -8.11
N HIS A 663 -22.76 -15.70 -6.86
CA HIS A 663 -21.47 -16.25 -6.46
C HIS A 663 -21.19 -17.65 -7.06
N ILE A 664 -22.22 -18.50 -7.15
CA ILE A 664 -22.12 -19.78 -7.85
C ILE A 664 -21.82 -19.56 -9.33
N GLY A 665 -22.49 -18.59 -9.97
CA GLY A 665 -22.23 -18.23 -11.36
C GLY A 665 -20.79 -17.78 -11.60
N LYS A 666 -20.21 -17.03 -10.69
CA LYS A 666 -18.81 -16.57 -10.71
C LYS A 666 -17.82 -17.72 -10.48
N ALA A 667 -18.12 -18.61 -9.53
CA ALA A 667 -17.35 -19.83 -9.28
C ALA A 667 -17.32 -20.74 -10.51
N GLU A 668 -18.47 -20.92 -11.17
CA GLU A 668 -18.57 -21.73 -12.40
C GLU A 668 -17.77 -21.16 -13.58
N LEU A 669 -17.62 -19.82 -13.68
CA LEU A 669 -16.75 -19.22 -14.69
C LEU A 669 -15.28 -19.63 -14.48
N ILE A 670 -14.83 -19.69 -13.24
CA ILE A 670 -13.47 -20.14 -12.89
C ILE A 670 -13.31 -21.62 -13.19
N ALA A 671 -14.29 -22.45 -12.81
CA ALA A 671 -14.27 -23.87 -13.08
C ALA A 671 -14.13 -24.16 -14.58
N LYS A 672 -14.96 -23.50 -15.42
CA LYS A 672 -14.90 -23.63 -16.88
C LYS A 672 -13.58 -23.13 -17.47
N GLN A 673 -13.06 -22.01 -17.00
CA GLN A 673 -11.76 -21.49 -17.45
C GLN A 673 -10.65 -22.54 -17.20
N VAL A 674 -10.63 -23.14 -16.01
CA VAL A 674 -9.64 -24.18 -15.70
C VAL A 674 -9.80 -25.39 -16.58
N GLU A 675 -11.02 -25.87 -16.84
CA GLU A 675 -11.29 -27.02 -17.71
C GLU A 675 -10.90 -26.76 -19.16
N GLU A 676 -11.15 -25.55 -19.66
CA GLU A 676 -10.82 -25.15 -21.03
C GLU A 676 -9.31 -24.93 -21.24
N GLU A 677 -8.64 -24.25 -20.30
CA GLU A 677 -7.22 -23.88 -20.44
C GLU A 677 -6.26 -24.95 -19.89
N HIS A 678 -6.73 -25.81 -18.95
CA HIS A 678 -5.93 -26.79 -18.22
C HIS A 678 -6.65 -28.15 -18.11
N ALA A 679 -7.01 -28.76 -19.25
CA ALA A 679 -7.80 -30.00 -19.33
C ALA A 679 -7.23 -31.22 -18.56
N SER A 680 -5.98 -31.17 -18.12
CA SER A 680 -5.37 -32.18 -17.26
C SER A 680 -5.70 -32.04 -15.78
N MET A 681 -6.31 -30.94 -15.38
CA MET A 681 -6.71 -30.69 -14.00
C MET A 681 -8.12 -31.23 -13.76
N GLN A 682 -8.33 -31.82 -12.60
CA GLN A 682 -9.64 -32.18 -12.11
C GLN A 682 -10.25 -31.00 -11.36
N VAL A 683 -11.47 -30.63 -11.73
CA VAL A 683 -12.20 -29.53 -11.05
C VAL A 683 -13.31 -30.12 -10.21
N ASN A 684 -13.22 -30.04 -8.90
CA ASN A 684 -14.25 -30.38 -7.96
C ASN A 684 -15.11 -29.15 -7.67
N ARG A 685 -16.44 -29.28 -7.76
CA ARG A 685 -17.41 -28.20 -7.52
C ARG A 685 -18.17 -28.45 -6.24
N ILE A 686 -18.15 -27.52 -5.32
CA ILE A 686 -18.97 -27.53 -4.11
C ILE A 686 -19.79 -26.24 -4.11
N TYR A 687 -21.03 -26.31 -4.59
CA TYR A 687 -21.95 -25.19 -4.69
C TYR A 687 -23.08 -25.33 -3.69
N TRP A 688 -23.32 -24.35 -2.83
CA TRP A 688 -24.25 -24.47 -1.70
C TRP A 688 -25.65 -24.89 -2.18
N ASP A 689 -26.15 -24.28 -3.24
CA ASP A 689 -27.50 -24.53 -3.78
C ASP A 689 -27.66 -25.92 -4.43
N ALA A 690 -26.61 -26.70 -4.58
CA ALA A 690 -26.70 -28.11 -4.97
C ALA A 690 -27.01 -29.04 -3.78
N TYR A 691 -27.03 -28.53 -2.56
CA TYR A 691 -27.22 -29.24 -1.31
C TYR A 691 -28.50 -28.80 -0.60
N LYS A 692 -29.04 -29.69 0.22
CA LYS A 692 -30.22 -29.37 1.03
C LYS A 692 -29.83 -28.36 2.16
N ARG A 693 -30.51 -27.21 2.15
CA ARG A 693 -30.41 -26.23 3.23
C ARG A 693 -31.24 -26.71 4.43
N GLU A 694 -30.66 -26.63 5.63
CA GLU A 694 -31.29 -27.00 6.89
C GLU A 694 -31.63 -25.77 7.70
N ALA A 695 -32.86 -25.71 8.26
CA ALA A 695 -33.27 -24.62 9.14
C ALA A 695 -33.01 -24.99 10.60
N GLY A 696 -32.35 -24.10 11.34
CA GLY A 696 -32.03 -24.24 12.75
C GLY A 696 -32.45 -23.03 13.59
N ALA A 697 -32.25 -23.09 14.90
CA ALA A 697 -32.57 -21.98 15.81
C ALA A 697 -31.70 -20.73 15.58
N SER A 698 -30.52 -20.92 14.99
CA SER A 698 -29.52 -19.84 14.66
C SER A 698 -29.57 -19.38 13.21
N GLY A 699 -30.53 -19.82 12.41
CA GLY A 699 -30.65 -19.52 10.98
C GLY A 699 -30.55 -20.76 10.11
N TYR A 700 -30.18 -20.53 8.83
CA TYR A 700 -29.97 -21.60 7.87
C TYR A 700 -28.53 -22.12 7.94
N SER A 701 -28.32 -23.37 7.51
CA SER A 701 -26.98 -24.00 7.44
C SER A 701 -26.93 -25.07 6.34
N TYR A 702 -25.69 -25.42 5.92
CA TYR A 702 -25.41 -26.47 4.94
C TYR A 702 -24.43 -27.51 5.52
N PRO A 703 -24.86 -28.40 6.45
CA PRO A 703 -23.95 -29.36 7.10
C PRO A 703 -23.24 -30.29 6.11
N ALA A 704 -23.91 -30.67 5.01
CA ALA A 704 -23.34 -31.52 3.98
C ALA A 704 -22.21 -30.78 3.20
N VAL A 705 -22.40 -29.50 2.87
CA VAL A 705 -21.35 -28.66 2.26
C VAL A 705 -20.14 -28.60 3.17
N THR A 706 -20.35 -28.31 4.46
CA THR A 706 -19.26 -28.27 5.45
C THR A 706 -18.52 -29.62 5.53
N ALA A 707 -19.23 -30.74 5.48
CA ALA A 707 -18.62 -32.08 5.49
C ALA A 707 -17.78 -32.33 4.25
N ASP A 708 -18.28 -31.98 3.05
CA ASP A 708 -17.59 -32.20 1.78
C ASP A 708 -16.32 -31.31 1.67
N ILE A 709 -16.38 -30.05 2.14
CA ILE A 709 -15.20 -29.18 2.20
C ILE A 709 -14.15 -29.77 3.15
N LYS A 710 -14.55 -30.24 4.32
CA LYS A 710 -13.63 -30.88 5.28
C LYS A 710 -13.02 -32.15 4.71
N GLN A 711 -13.78 -32.96 4.01
CA GLN A 711 -13.26 -34.14 3.32
C GLN A 711 -12.25 -33.70 2.23
N GLN A 712 -12.57 -32.73 1.39
CA GLN A 712 -11.63 -32.21 0.39
C GLN A 712 -10.33 -31.71 1.02
N MET A 713 -10.38 -31.05 2.18
CA MET A 713 -9.20 -30.61 2.91
C MET A 713 -8.37 -31.76 3.48
N GLU A 714 -8.99 -32.88 3.84
CA GLU A 714 -8.28 -34.11 4.28
C GLU A 714 -7.60 -34.81 3.10
N GLU A 715 -8.29 -34.93 1.97
CA GLU A 715 -7.76 -35.52 0.73
C GLU A 715 -6.67 -34.65 0.09
N GLY A 716 -6.82 -33.32 0.20
CA GLY A 716 -5.97 -32.30 -0.38
C GLY A 716 -6.40 -31.88 -1.78
N CYS A 717 -5.97 -30.70 -2.18
CA CYS A 717 -6.06 -30.18 -3.55
C CYS A 717 -4.98 -29.10 -3.76
N LEU A 718 -4.73 -28.74 -5.01
CA LEU A 718 -3.75 -27.71 -5.35
C LEU A 718 -4.26 -26.30 -4.96
N VAL A 719 -5.53 -26.05 -5.21
CA VAL A 719 -6.19 -24.77 -4.95
C VAL A 719 -7.57 -25.01 -4.35
N MET A 720 -7.88 -24.28 -3.29
CA MET A 720 -9.22 -24.07 -2.75
C MET A 720 -9.67 -22.66 -3.17
N ASN A 721 -10.65 -22.57 -4.05
CA ASN A 721 -11.15 -21.30 -4.59
C ASN A 721 -12.59 -21.07 -4.14
N TYR A 722 -12.83 -20.02 -3.38
CA TYR A 722 -14.14 -19.65 -2.85
C TYR A 722 -14.64 -18.32 -3.42
N SER A 723 -15.88 -18.28 -3.86
CA SER A 723 -16.62 -17.08 -4.24
C SER A 723 -17.88 -16.97 -3.38
N GLY A 724 -18.02 -15.89 -2.61
CA GLY A 724 -19.14 -15.74 -1.71
C GLY A 724 -19.00 -14.61 -0.70
N HIS A 725 -19.88 -14.63 0.30
CA HIS A 725 -19.78 -13.73 1.45
C HIS A 725 -18.73 -14.20 2.46
N GLY A 726 -18.14 -13.25 3.15
CA GLY A 726 -17.15 -13.53 4.20
C GLY A 726 -16.98 -12.39 5.19
N ASN A 727 -16.39 -12.74 6.31
CA ASN A 727 -15.91 -11.81 7.33
C ASN A 727 -14.65 -12.42 7.99
N PRO A 728 -13.96 -11.74 8.92
CA PRO A 728 -12.74 -12.26 9.51
C PRO A 728 -12.86 -13.64 10.19
N ARG A 729 -14.06 -14.05 10.58
CA ARG A 729 -14.29 -15.26 11.37
C ARG A 729 -15.03 -16.37 10.64
N GLU A 730 -15.74 -16.06 9.54
CA GLU A 730 -16.70 -16.96 8.92
C GLU A 730 -16.78 -16.77 7.41
N LEU A 731 -17.02 -17.89 6.68
CA LEU A 731 -17.36 -17.88 5.28
C LEU A 731 -18.86 -18.25 5.14
N SER A 732 -19.55 -17.51 4.34
CA SER A 732 -20.98 -17.46 4.05
C SER A 732 -21.85 -17.05 5.25
N HIS A 733 -23.07 -16.57 4.95
CA HIS A 733 -24.06 -16.23 5.96
C HIS A 733 -24.55 -17.46 6.75
N GLU A 734 -24.50 -18.63 6.13
CA GLU A 734 -24.84 -19.94 6.69
C GLU A 734 -23.74 -20.55 7.54
N LEU A 735 -22.63 -19.83 7.74
CA LEU A 735 -21.52 -20.22 8.61
C LEU A 735 -20.89 -21.57 8.20
N VAL A 736 -20.73 -21.79 6.90
CA VAL A 736 -20.28 -23.07 6.33
C VAL A 736 -18.88 -23.42 6.81
N LEU A 737 -17.97 -22.44 6.86
CA LEU A 737 -16.66 -22.57 7.51
C LEU A 737 -16.46 -21.45 8.51
N LYS A 738 -15.83 -21.77 9.64
CA LYS A 738 -15.47 -20.84 10.70
C LYS A 738 -13.97 -20.82 10.91
N MET A 739 -13.44 -19.79 11.50
CA MET A 739 -12.02 -19.69 11.87
C MET A 739 -11.52 -20.91 12.67
N ALA A 740 -12.38 -21.51 13.51
CA ALA A 740 -12.06 -22.73 14.24
C ALA A 740 -11.80 -23.94 13.33
N ASP A 741 -12.46 -24.03 12.19
CA ASP A 741 -12.25 -25.09 11.20
C ASP A 741 -10.85 -24.97 10.59
N PHE A 742 -10.41 -23.78 10.23
CA PHE A 742 -9.06 -23.51 9.73
C PHE A 742 -7.98 -23.86 10.74
N SER A 743 -8.26 -23.71 12.03
CA SER A 743 -7.34 -24.16 13.10
C SER A 743 -7.33 -25.68 13.29
N SER A 744 -8.36 -26.40 12.84
CA SER A 744 -8.54 -27.84 13.04
C SER A 744 -8.08 -28.70 11.87
N PHE A 745 -7.96 -28.15 10.66
CA PHE A 745 -7.51 -28.89 9.48
C PHE A 745 -6.15 -29.54 9.71
N SER A 746 -6.03 -30.80 9.32
CA SER A 746 -4.83 -31.60 9.58
C SER A 746 -4.51 -32.49 8.38
N SER A 747 -3.84 -31.91 7.38
CA SER A 747 -3.35 -32.60 6.20
C SER A 747 -2.03 -31.99 5.74
N PRO A 748 -1.01 -32.77 5.35
CA PRO A 748 0.21 -32.24 4.77
C PRO A 748 0.05 -31.78 3.33
N ASN A 749 -1.09 -32.07 2.69
CA ASN A 749 -1.43 -31.71 1.32
C ASN A 749 -1.98 -30.27 1.31
N LEU A 750 -1.07 -29.28 1.34
CA LEU A 750 -1.41 -27.88 1.56
C LEU A 750 -1.89 -27.18 0.28
N PRO A 751 -3.16 -26.73 0.20
CA PRO A 751 -3.63 -25.92 -0.92
C PRO A 751 -3.15 -24.47 -0.82
N LEU A 752 -3.15 -23.79 -1.96
CA LEU A 752 -3.33 -22.35 -2.01
C LEU A 752 -4.84 -22.05 -1.81
N TRP A 753 -5.17 -21.25 -0.80
CA TRP A 753 -6.52 -20.70 -0.65
C TRP A 753 -6.67 -19.38 -1.38
N ILE A 754 -7.77 -19.25 -2.11
CA ILE A 754 -8.18 -18.00 -2.76
C ILE A 754 -9.61 -17.71 -2.33
N THR A 755 -9.87 -16.51 -1.85
CA THR A 755 -11.20 -16.09 -1.42
C THR A 755 -11.61 -14.82 -2.13
N ALA A 756 -12.61 -14.93 -3.01
CA ALA A 756 -13.34 -13.79 -3.55
C ALA A 756 -14.51 -13.44 -2.60
N ALA A 757 -14.15 -12.98 -1.40
CA ALA A 757 -15.05 -12.63 -0.31
C ALA A 757 -14.53 -11.39 0.44
N CYS A 758 -15.38 -10.72 1.21
CA CYS A 758 -15.00 -9.54 1.99
C CYS A 758 -14.24 -9.93 3.28
N ASP A 759 -13.31 -9.08 3.72
CA ASP A 759 -12.73 -9.04 5.07
C ASP A 759 -12.13 -10.37 5.62
N VAL A 760 -11.66 -11.27 4.78
CA VAL A 760 -11.24 -12.62 5.25
C VAL A 760 -9.82 -12.69 5.80
N ASN A 761 -8.96 -11.71 5.49
CA ASN A 761 -7.57 -11.67 5.99
C ASN A 761 -7.08 -10.26 6.38
N PRO A 762 -7.78 -9.55 7.29
CA PRO A 762 -7.35 -8.25 7.79
C PRO A 762 -6.19 -8.40 8.79
N PHE A 763 -5.01 -8.80 8.30
CA PHE A 763 -3.81 -9.11 9.12
C PHE A 763 -3.31 -7.91 9.94
N ASP A 764 -3.64 -6.70 9.53
CA ASP A 764 -3.25 -5.44 10.21
C ASP A 764 -4.13 -5.11 11.43
N MET A 765 -5.19 -5.87 11.69
CA MET A 765 -6.08 -5.69 12.84
C MET A 765 -5.62 -6.48 14.07
N MET A 766 -6.17 -6.13 15.24
CA MET A 766 -5.87 -6.82 16.52
C MET A 766 -6.51 -8.20 16.64
N GLU A 767 -7.56 -8.47 15.86
CA GLU A 767 -8.30 -9.71 15.93
C GLU A 767 -7.75 -10.74 14.94
N ASP A 768 -7.65 -11.98 15.39
CA ASP A 768 -7.37 -13.12 14.52
C ASP A 768 -8.38 -13.23 13.39
N ASN A 769 -7.94 -13.68 12.23
CA ASN A 769 -8.78 -13.88 11.05
C ASN A 769 -8.53 -15.23 10.38
N ILE A 770 -9.39 -15.57 9.42
CA ILE A 770 -9.35 -16.83 8.68
C ILE A 770 -8.02 -16.98 7.94
N GLY A 771 -7.56 -15.93 7.24
CA GLY A 771 -6.32 -15.98 6.46
C GLY A 771 -5.11 -16.33 7.31
N GLU A 772 -4.92 -15.66 8.44
CA GLU A 772 -3.84 -15.94 9.38
C GLU A 772 -3.96 -17.34 9.99
N ARG A 773 -5.16 -17.73 10.43
CA ARG A 773 -5.38 -19.06 10.98
C ARG A 773 -5.10 -20.16 9.96
N ALA A 774 -5.38 -19.94 8.68
CA ALA A 774 -5.07 -20.89 7.62
C ALA A 774 -3.57 -21.08 7.44
N VAL A 775 -2.81 -19.99 7.37
CA VAL A 775 -1.35 -20.09 7.14
C VAL A 775 -0.58 -20.48 8.40
N LEU A 776 -1.01 -20.06 9.59
CA LEU A 776 -0.34 -20.35 10.88
C LEU A 776 -0.71 -21.70 11.50
N ASN A 777 -1.64 -22.46 10.91
CA ASN A 777 -1.95 -23.80 11.40
C ASN A 777 -0.77 -24.76 11.14
N PRO A 778 -0.11 -25.30 12.19
CA PRO A 778 1.09 -26.15 12.03
C PRO A 778 0.79 -27.53 11.43
N LYS A 779 -0.49 -27.93 11.34
CA LYS A 779 -0.90 -29.27 10.92
C LYS A 779 -1.47 -29.32 9.52
N GLY A 780 -1.79 -28.17 8.92
CA GLY A 780 -2.47 -28.16 7.63
C GLY A 780 -2.97 -26.81 7.19
N ALA A 781 -4.16 -26.78 6.62
CA ALA A 781 -4.98 -25.69 6.10
C ALA A 781 -4.43 -25.06 4.81
N ALA A 782 -3.38 -24.25 4.80
CA ALA A 782 -2.91 -23.57 3.60
C ALA A 782 -1.39 -23.44 3.56
N VAL A 783 -0.78 -23.49 2.37
CA VAL A 783 0.60 -23.05 2.15
C VAL A 783 0.67 -21.52 1.93
N ALA A 784 -0.37 -20.94 1.37
CA ALA A 784 -0.56 -19.51 1.19
C ALA A 784 -2.06 -19.19 1.11
N PHE A 785 -2.41 -17.94 1.40
CA PHE A 785 -3.79 -17.45 1.38
C PHE A 785 -3.85 -16.11 0.62
N TYR A 786 -4.66 -16.05 -0.44
CA TYR A 786 -4.89 -14.83 -1.21
C TYR A 786 -6.33 -14.37 -1.04
N GLY A 787 -6.53 -13.23 -0.43
CA GLY A 787 -7.85 -12.73 -0.10
C GLY A 787 -7.84 -11.25 0.26
N THR A 788 -8.97 -10.72 0.70
CA THR A 788 -9.17 -9.30 0.94
C THR A 788 -9.04 -8.92 2.41
N THR A 789 -8.45 -7.77 2.66
CA THR A 789 -8.27 -7.22 4.00
C THR A 789 -9.48 -6.42 4.48
N ARG A 790 -10.34 -5.98 3.58
CA ARG A 790 -11.54 -5.17 3.87
C ARG A 790 -12.68 -5.50 2.91
N THR A 791 -13.84 -4.89 3.15
CA THR A 791 -15.04 -4.99 2.30
C THR A 791 -14.76 -4.54 0.87
N VAL A 792 -15.15 -5.35 -0.10
CA VAL A 792 -14.89 -5.17 -1.54
C VAL A 792 -16.17 -5.19 -2.36
N TYR A 793 -16.07 -4.71 -3.60
CA TYR A 793 -17.16 -4.77 -4.57
C TYR A 793 -17.19 -6.12 -5.29
N SER A 794 -18.39 -6.73 -5.40
CA SER A 794 -18.58 -8.10 -5.85
C SER A 794 -18.08 -8.37 -7.28
N SER A 795 -18.37 -7.48 -8.26
CA SER A 795 -17.97 -7.71 -9.67
C SER A 795 -16.46 -7.64 -9.88
N PRO A 796 -15.72 -6.59 -9.44
CA PRO A 796 -14.27 -6.59 -9.59
C PRO A 796 -13.58 -7.65 -8.73
N ASN A 797 -14.22 -8.13 -7.67
CA ASN A 797 -13.76 -9.26 -6.87
C ASN A 797 -13.73 -10.55 -7.71
N SER A 798 -14.79 -10.80 -8.47
CA SER A 798 -14.85 -11.92 -9.42
C SER A 798 -13.78 -11.84 -10.52
N TRP A 799 -13.54 -10.65 -11.08
CA TRP A 799 -12.51 -10.46 -12.10
C TRP A 799 -11.10 -10.69 -11.53
N MET A 800 -10.83 -10.20 -10.33
CA MET A 800 -9.55 -10.44 -9.66
C MET A 800 -9.29 -11.93 -9.51
N ASN A 801 -10.28 -12.69 -9.05
CA ASN A 801 -10.18 -14.13 -8.89
C ASN A 801 -9.94 -14.85 -10.24
N LEU A 802 -10.68 -14.48 -11.28
CA LEU A 802 -10.54 -15.05 -12.61
C LEU A 802 -9.15 -14.81 -13.21
N TYR A 803 -8.65 -13.57 -13.14
CA TYR A 803 -7.32 -13.22 -13.63
C TYR A 803 -6.21 -13.90 -12.83
N PHE A 804 -6.35 -13.97 -11.50
CA PHE A 804 -5.38 -14.65 -10.66
C PHE A 804 -5.30 -16.14 -11.01
N MET A 805 -6.43 -16.83 -11.15
CA MET A 805 -6.46 -18.25 -11.52
C MET A 805 -5.84 -18.50 -12.89
N ARG A 806 -6.07 -17.62 -13.86
CA ARG A 806 -5.43 -17.69 -15.18
C ARG A 806 -3.89 -17.66 -15.04
N HIS A 807 -3.36 -16.72 -14.28
CA HIS A 807 -1.92 -16.52 -14.19
C HIS A 807 -1.21 -17.54 -13.31
N VAL A 808 -1.81 -17.97 -12.20
CA VAL A 808 -1.15 -18.89 -11.26
C VAL A 808 -0.95 -20.30 -11.82
N LEU A 809 -1.77 -20.71 -12.79
CA LEU A 809 -1.65 -21.98 -13.50
C LEU A 809 -0.84 -21.88 -14.79
N SER A 810 -0.51 -20.68 -15.25
CA SER A 810 0.16 -20.43 -16.53
C SER A 810 1.69 -20.44 -16.40
N LYS A 811 2.34 -20.38 -17.55
CA LYS A 811 3.79 -20.18 -17.70
C LYS A 811 4.06 -18.82 -18.34
N ASP A 812 5.23 -18.27 -18.05
CA ASP A 812 5.72 -17.05 -18.70
C ASP A 812 6.14 -17.31 -20.16
N ASP A 813 6.53 -16.27 -20.88
CA ASP A 813 6.97 -16.35 -22.28
C ASP A 813 8.22 -17.24 -22.51
N TRP A 814 8.94 -17.56 -21.44
CA TRP A 814 10.09 -18.47 -21.48
C TRP A 814 9.74 -19.91 -21.05
N GLY A 815 8.46 -20.20 -20.85
CA GLY A 815 7.97 -21.51 -20.45
C GLY A 815 8.19 -21.87 -18.97
N ARG A 816 8.53 -20.90 -18.12
CA ARG A 816 8.70 -21.08 -16.67
C ARG A 816 7.36 -20.85 -15.97
N ARG A 817 7.05 -21.67 -14.97
CA ARG A 817 5.85 -21.47 -14.14
C ARG A 817 5.87 -20.09 -13.46
N ASN A 818 4.75 -19.40 -13.52
CA ASN A 818 4.54 -18.22 -12.71
C ASN A 818 4.56 -18.61 -11.22
N THR A 819 5.15 -17.76 -10.41
CA THR A 819 5.01 -17.87 -8.96
C THR A 819 3.68 -17.28 -8.51
N VAL A 820 3.31 -17.52 -7.24
CA VAL A 820 2.09 -16.92 -6.68
C VAL A 820 2.17 -15.39 -6.71
N GLY A 821 3.34 -14.81 -6.44
CA GLY A 821 3.58 -13.36 -6.53
C GLY A 821 3.52 -12.81 -7.96
N ASP A 822 4.05 -13.54 -8.95
CA ASP A 822 3.90 -13.17 -10.36
C ASP A 822 2.42 -13.15 -10.76
N ALA A 823 1.63 -14.16 -10.31
CA ALA A 823 0.20 -14.23 -10.57
C ALA A 823 -0.58 -13.06 -9.92
N VAL A 824 -0.24 -12.68 -8.70
CA VAL A 824 -0.81 -11.49 -8.03
C VAL A 824 -0.53 -10.23 -8.84
N ARG A 825 0.73 -10.00 -9.23
CA ARG A 825 1.13 -8.84 -10.02
C ARG A 825 0.39 -8.75 -11.35
N LEU A 826 0.32 -9.85 -12.09
CA LEU A 826 -0.31 -9.91 -13.40
C LEU A 826 -1.84 -9.74 -13.30
N ALA A 827 -2.49 -10.39 -12.33
CA ALA A 827 -3.93 -10.26 -12.12
C ALA A 827 -4.34 -8.82 -11.77
N LYS A 828 -3.55 -8.14 -10.93
CA LYS A 828 -3.77 -6.73 -10.60
C LYS A 828 -3.57 -5.83 -11.82
N ALA A 829 -2.60 -6.12 -12.67
CA ALA A 829 -2.39 -5.40 -13.93
C ALA A 829 -3.56 -5.59 -14.91
N ASP A 830 -4.09 -6.81 -15.02
CA ASP A 830 -5.27 -7.10 -15.86
C ASP A 830 -6.52 -6.39 -15.34
N LEU A 831 -6.72 -6.35 -14.02
CA LEU A 831 -7.85 -5.61 -13.44
C LEU A 831 -7.76 -4.11 -13.76
N ILE A 832 -6.58 -3.49 -13.67
CA ILE A 832 -6.38 -2.09 -14.08
C ILE A 832 -6.73 -1.92 -15.57
N ALA A 833 -6.23 -2.79 -16.43
CA ALA A 833 -6.47 -2.73 -17.86
C ALA A 833 -7.96 -2.89 -18.22
N SER A 834 -8.70 -3.68 -17.44
CA SER A 834 -10.14 -3.93 -17.65
C SER A 834 -11.06 -2.82 -17.10
N SER A 835 -10.55 -1.89 -16.32
CA SER A 835 -11.36 -0.89 -15.63
C SER A 835 -11.59 0.36 -16.48
N ASN A 836 -12.82 0.59 -16.92
CA ASN A 836 -13.26 1.73 -17.70
C ASN A 836 -13.61 2.95 -16.80
N GLU A 837 -12.66 3.51 -16.07
CA GLU A 837 -12.85 4.70 -15.20
C GLU A 837 -13.98 4.60 -14.14
N ASN A 838 -14.47 3.40 -13.86
CA ASN A 838 -15.56 3.17 -12.91
C ASN A 838 -15.13 3.13 -11.44
N GLY A 839 -13.83 3.25 -11.15
CA GLY A 839 -13.28 3.20 -9.79
C GLY A 839 -13.22 1.78 -9.18
N TYR A 840 -13.47 0.75 -9.99
CA TYR A 840 -13.45 -0.65 -9.53
C TYR A 840 -12.03 -1.19 -9.29
N GLU A 841 -11.02 -0.46 -9.76
CA GLU A 841 -9.59 -0.75 -9.53
C GLU A 841 -9.25 -0.74 -8.04
N VAL A 842 -10.07 -0.10 -7.21
CA VAL A 842 -9.84 -0.07 -5.76
C VAL A 842 -9.74 -1.48 -5.16
N ASN A 843 -10.49 -2.45 -5.69
CA ASN A 843 -10.45 -3.83 -5.18
C ASN A 843 -9.05 -4.44 -5.20
N LYS A 844 -8.19 -4.10 -6.18
CA LYS A 844 -6.82 -4.62 -6.22
C LYS A 844 -6.00 -4.28 -4.97
N LEU A 845 -6.30 -3.10 -4.36
CA LEU A 845 -5.57 -2.61 -3.19
C LEU A 845 -5.94 -3.38 -1.91
N HIS A 846 -7.13 -3.98 -1.89
CA HIS A 846 -7.61 -4.78 -0.74
C HIS A 846 -7.07 -6.22 -0.75
N TYR A 847 -6.63 -6.73 -1.92
CA TYR A 847 -6.12 -8.09 -2.03
C TYR A 847 -4.67 -8.20 -1.57
N VAL A 848 -4.42 -9.08 -0.62
CA VAL A 848 -3.10 -9.34 -0.05
C VAL A 848 -2.80 -10.85 -0.08
N LEU A 849 -1.55 -11.19 -0.36
CA LEU A 849 -1.01 -12.54 -0.27
C LEU A 849 -0.38 -12.77 1.10
N LEU A 850 -1.04 -13.57 1.95
CA LEU A 850 -0.38 -14.13 3.13
C LEU A 850 0.35 -15.41 2.70
N GLY A 851 1.64 -15.29 2.44
CA GLY A 851 2.47 -16.37 1.91
C GLY A 851 3.71 -15.86 1.21
N ASP A 852 4.50 -16.79 0.70
CA ASP A 852 5.73 -16.51 -0.01
C ASP A 852 5.46 -16.14 -1.48
N PRO A 853 5.81 -14.92 -1.94
CA PRO A 853 5.56 -14.50 -3.32
C PRO A 853 6.39 -15.25 -4.36
N ALA A 854 7.51 -15.84 -3.96
CA ALA A 854 8.38 -16.62 -4.86
C ALA A 854 7.95 -18.10 -4.99
N LEU A 855 6.94 -18.52 -4.21
CA LEU A 855 6.44 -19.89 -4.24
C LEU A 855 5.83 -20.22 -5.60
N LYS A 856 6.21 -21.39 -6.16
CA LYS A 856 5.59 -21.99 -7.34
C LYS A 856 4.61 -23.07 -6.92
N LEU A 857 3.40 -23.06 -7.48
CA LEU A 857 2.49 -24.16 -7.24
C LEU A 857 3.00 -25.46 -7.89
N GLY A 858 2.80 -26.56 -7.21
CA GLY A 858 3.21 -27.87 -7.66
C GLY A 858 2.33 -28.45 -8.77
N VAL A 859 2.05 -27.65 -9.81
CA VAL A 859 1.27 -28.07 -10.96
C VAL A 859 2.01 -29.18 -11.70
N PRO A 860 1.37 -30.31 -11.97
CA PRO A 860 2.02 -31.43 -12.67
C PRO A 860 2.50 -31.03 -14.06
N GLU A 861 3.70 -31.53 -14.43
CA GLU A 861 4.32 -31.22 -15.73
C GLU A 861 4.23 -32.39 -16.73
N TYR A 862 4.05 -33.61 -16.22
CA TYR A 862 3.93 -34.80 -17.07
C TYR A 862 2.46 -35.10 -17.37
N LYS A 863 2.24 -35.74 -18.54
CA LYS A 863 0.91 -36.22 -18.92
C LYS A 863 0.91 -37.73 -18.91
N LEU A 864 -0.18 -38.31 -18.41
CA LEU A 864 -0.48 -39.73 -18.55
C LEU A 864 -1.40 -39.92 -19.73
N VAL A 865 -0.93 -40.69 -20.71
CA VAL A 865 -1.73 -41.05 -21.90
C VAL A 865 -2.24 -42.46 -21.73
N VAL A 866 -3.55 -42.64 -21.80
CA VAL A 866 -4.16 -43.98 -21.79
C VAL A 866 -4.22 -44.47 -23.23
N ASP A 867 -3.49 -45.55 -23.54
CA ASP A 867 -3.42 -46.14 -24.88
C ASP A 867 -4.56 -47.09 -25.12
N SER A 868 -4.91 -47.91 -24.12
CA SER A 868 -5.99 -48.85 -24.23
C SER A 868 -6.60 -49.25 -22.90
N ILE A 869 -7.88 -49.67 -22.94
CA ILE A 869 -8.62 -50.23 -21.80
C ILE A 869 -9.19 -51.62 -22.25
N ASN A 870 -8.91 -52.67 -21.48
CA ASN A 870 -9.26 -54.06 -21.77
C ASN A 870 -8.87 -54.49 -23.21
N GLY A 871 -7.78 -53.94 -23.74
CA GLY A 871 -7.29 -54.21 -25.09
C GLY A 871 -7.98 -53.40 -26.20
N THR A 872 -8.96 -52.60 -25.89
CA THR A 872 -9.56 -51.63 -26.81
C THR A 872 -8.73 -50.35 -26.81
N GLN A 873 -8.24 -49.92 -27.97
CA GLN A 873 -7.53 -48.65 -28.13
C GLN A 873 -8.46 -47.48 -27.86
N ILE A 874 -7.93 -46.46 -27.20
CA ILE A 874 -8.63 -45.22 -26.85
C ILE A 874 -8.08 -44.10 -27.73
N GLY A 875 -8.98 -43.24 -28.26
CA GLY A 875 -8.66 -42.06 -29.05
C GLY A 875 -9.95 -41.34 -29.47
N ASP A 876 -9.82 -40.09 -29.91
CA ASP A 876 -10.97 -39.21 -30.19
C ASP A 876 -12.00 -39.77 -31.17
N ASP A 877 -11.56 -40.63 -32.13
CA ASP A 877 -12.41 -41.25 -33.14
C ASP A 877 -12.65 -42.77 -32.93
N LEU A 878 -12.30 -43.28 -31.74
CA LEU A 878 -12.36 -44.72 -31.45
C LEU A 878 -13.55 -45.06 -30.53
N PRO A 879 -14.08 -46.30 -30.57
CA PRO A 879 -15.20 -46.69 -29.72
C PRO A 879 -14.81 -46.68 -28.24
N PHE A 880 -15.74 -46.24 -27.38
CA PHE A 880 -15.54 -46.25 -25.93
C PHE A 880 -15.36 -47.69 -25.41
N ALA A 881 -14.41 -47.85 -24.46
CA ALA A 881 -14.31 -49.12 -23.75
C ALA A 881 -15.40 -49.20 -22.68
N ASN A 882 -16.20 -50.28 -22.72
CA ASN A 882 -17.21 -50.52 -21.70
C ASN A 882 -16.59 -51.22 -20.47
N PHE A 883 -17.01 -50.77 -19.30
CA PHE A 883 -16.72 -51.42 -18.02
C PHE A 883 -17.98 -52.06 -17.47
N GLU A 884 -17.85 -53.23 -16.88
CA GLU A 884 -18.93 -53.85 -16.11
C GLU A 884 -18.63 -53.74 -14.61
N ALA A 885 -19.61 -53.36 -13.81
CA ALA A 885 -19.48 -53.26 -12.36
C ALA A 885 -19.01 -54.60 -11.77
N GLY A 886 -17.97 -54.58 -10.94
CA GLY A 886 -17.35 -55.75 -10.34
C GLY A 886 -16.38 -56.53 -11.24
N SER A 887 -16.08 -56.04 -12.47
CA SER A 887 -15.07 -56.62 -13.37
C SER A 887 -13.68 -56.03 -13.11
N ILE A 888 -12.63 -56.72 -13.62
CA ILE A 888 -11.27 -56.23 -13.60
C ILE A 888 -11.02 -55.45 -14.91
N ALA A 889 -10.71 -54.17 -14.79
CA ALA A 889 -10.26 -53.35 -15.88
C ALA A 889 -8.71 -53.38 -16.01
N ARG A 890 -8.23 -53.65 -17.24
CA ARG A 890 -6.80 -53.52 -17.59
C ARG A 890 -6.60 -52.24 -18.37
N VAL A 891 -5.87 -51.29 -17.77
CA VAL A 891 -5.50 -50.04 -18.42
C VAL A 891 -4.04 -50.09 -18.82
N SER A 892 -3.73 -49.80 -20.09
CA SER A 892 -2.35 -49.58 -20.55
C SER A 892 -2.16 -48.16 -21.03
N GLY A 893 -0.99 -47.60 -20.77
CA GLY A 893 -0.67 -46.25 -21.10
C GLY A 893 0.81 -45.94 -20.96
N HIS A 894 1.16 -44.70 -21.14
CA HIS A 894 2.53 -44.21 -20.98
C HIS A 894 2.55 -42.77 -20.48
N VAL A 895 3.71 -42.39 -19.92
CA VAL A 895 3.94 -41.02 -19.48
C VAL A 895 4.64 -40.24 -20.59
N THR A 896 4.20 -39.01 -20.79
CA THR A 896 4.85 -38.05 -21.71
C THR A 896 5.26 -36.78 -20.97
N ASP A 897 6.21 -36.05 -21.53
CA ASP A 897 6.45 -34.65 -21.15
C ASP A 897 5.32 -33.74 -21.67
N ALA A 898 5.41 -32.45 -21.38
CA ALA A 898 4.44 -31.45 -21.81
C ALA A 898 4.31 -31.34 -23.35
N SER A 899 5.35 -31.71 -24.09
CA SER A 899 5.36 -31.71 -25.56
C SER A 899 4.70 -32.95 -26.17
N GLY A 900 4.36 -33.93 -25.37
CA GLY A 900 3.82 -35.22 -25.79
C GLY A 900 4.91 -36.27 -26.11
N THR A 901 6.17 -36.01 -25.81
CA THR A 901 7.26 -36.97 -25.99
C THR A 901 7.21 -38.04 -24.90
N ARG A 902 7.18 -39.31 -25.30
CA ARG A 902 7.13 -40.46 -24.39
C ARG A 902 8.40 -40.54 -23.53
N LEU A 903 8.22 -40.78 -22.23
CA LEU A 903 9.29 -40.94 -21.25
C LEU A 903 9.39 -42.42 -20.83
N PRO A 904 10.19 -43.24 -21.56
CA PRO A 904 10.22 -44.68 -21.32
C PRO A 904 10.85 -45.08 -19.98
N ASP A 905 11.72 -44.25 -19.46
CA ASP A 905 12.46 -44.50 -18.19
C ASP A 905 11.78 -43.83 -16.98
N TYR A 906 10.57 -43.30 -17.15
CA TYR A 906 9.83 -42.70 -16.05
C TYR A 906 9.49 -43.74 -14.98
N SER A 907 9.79 -43.41 -13.72
CA SER A 907 9.44 -44.24 -12.55
C SER A 907 8.62 -43.41 -11.57
N GLY A 908 7.45 -43.88 -11.20
CA GLY A 908 6.54 -43.16 -10.30
C GLY A 908 5.38 -44.02 -9.83
N VAL A 909 4.48 -43.42 -9.09
CA VAL A 909 3.24 -44.02 -8.59
C VAL A 909 2.08 -43.54 -9.44
N LEU A 910 1.31 -44.45 -9.97
CA LEU A 910 0.05 -44.19 -10.66
C LEU A 910 -1.11 -44.34 -9.68
N SER A 911 -1.93 -43.32 -9.57
CA SER A 911 -3.25 -43.35 -8.91
C SER A 911 -4.34 -43.18 -9.95
N ALA A 912 -5.31 -44.07 -9.95
CA ALA A 912 -6.44 -44.03 -10.89
C ALA A 912 -7.77 -43.92 -10.12
N MET A 913 -8.60 -42.97 -10.52
CA MET A 913 -9.99 -42.88 -10.10
C MET A 913 -10.90 -43.17 -11.28
N VAL A 914 -11.97 -43.90 -11.02
CA VAL A 914 -12.99 -44.21 -12.01
C VAL A 914 -14.29 -43.59 -11.55
N TYR A 915 -14.89 -42.81 -12.41
CA TYR A 915 -16.18 -42.14 -12.16
C TYR A 915 -17.29 -42.91 -12.87
N ASP A 916 -18.49 -42.88 -12.32
CA ASP A 916 -19.72 -43.30 -12.98
C ASP A 916 -20.14 -42.34 -14.10
N SER A 917 -21.22 -42.61 -14.77
CA SER A 917 -21.77 -41.75 -15.83
C SER A 917 -22.01 -40.33 -15.34
N GLU A 918 -21.77 -39.36 -16.20
CA GLU A 918 -22.08 -37.97 -15.95
C GLU A 918 -23.53 -37.80 -15.51
N SER A 919 -23.75 -37.11 -14.42
CA SER A 919 -25.06 -36.72 -13.92
C SER A 919 -25.19 -35.20 -13.83
N VAL A 920 -26.36 -34.70 -14.17
CA VAL A 920 -26.69 -33.29 -14.05
C VAL A 920 -27.27 -33.02 -12.66
N ILE A 921 -26.62 -32.18 -11.89
CA ILE A 921 -27.15 -31.68 -10.63
C ILE A 921 -27.84 -30.34 -10.90
N THR A 922 -29.10 -30.24 -10.49
CA THR A 922 -29.85 -28.99 -10.61
C THR A 922 -29.83 -28.25 -9.29
N CYS A 923 -29.45 -27.00 -9.32
CA CYS A 923 -29.56 -26.12 -8.16
C CYS A 923 -30.99 -26.02 -7.65
N LEU A 924 -31.16 -25.96 -6.33
CA LEU A 924 -32.48 -26.05 -5.66
C LEU A 924 -33.17 -24.68 -5.53
N ASN A 925 -32.43 -23.59 -5.82
CA ASN A 925 -32.89 -22.21 -5.69
C ASN A 925 -33.38 -21.92 -4.26
N ASN A 926 -32.48 -22.18 -3.31
CA ASN A 926 -32.75 -22.10 -1.89
C ASN A 926 -32.81 -20.63 -1.37
N ASP A 927 -32.24 -19.66 -2.10
CA ASP A 927 -32.21 -18.26 -1.72
C ASP A 927 -33.50 -17.51 -2.10
#